data_c08a9e31488f8b2568380e8e3785a659
#
_entry.id   c08a9e31488f8b2568380e8e3785a659
#
_cell.length_a   1.000
_cell.length_b   1.000
_cell.length_c   1.000
_cell.angle_alpha   90.00
_cell.angle_beta   90.00
_cell.angle_gamma   90.00
#
_symmetry.space_group_name_H-M   'P 1'
#
loop_
_entity.id
_entity.type
_entity.pdbx_description
1 polymer ?
#
loop_
_entity_poly.entity_id
_entity_poly.type
_entity_poly.pdbx_seq_one_letter_code
_entity_poly.pdbx_strand_id
1 'polypeptide(L)'
;MNDQVTPTDVLSGGDGSGTAGPTGPTQPYLNNLVTAVCAPAMSLSRHDGQMRPEGVEGLYVQDLRALSQFVLTVNGAEPVALGYELVGGAANTFESAVAGAGNPGPDPTVFVTRRRELNPTGMLESFTLRSHARATLNCHVEVRLACDLAAISDVRSGLRPAGKTATSTADGLSWADPGRGLVRLVCTPKPADIQEGAGVVGWDFAVEPGRVAEWSVAVQLEDQGAPAVFVAPASNWGGFTVPQVEANDHRLGRLVELSVADLEGLRMAAPADRSDVFLAAGAPWYLTLFGRDSIWAARLLLPMGSELAEGTLRTLAQRQGRAFDKLTGEEPGKILHEVRPPDRSTYLKTEDGHNHRALSLPPVYYGTVDATPLWVCLLHDAWKWGMPADEVERLLPPMRRCLTWLTDLGCHSHGFVSYIDESGQGLANQGWKDSWDAVQFRDGRIASAPLALCEVQGYAYEAAMAGAELVEAFDQEGADRWREFAAGLAKRFRARFWVEDSQGAYPAIALEADGTPVDSLSSNIGHLLGTGLLDASESDLIARRLGSSELNSGFGLRTLASSSAGFNPLSYHCGSVWAHDTAIAIAGLARTSGASAREALVSLVDGLLYAAEGFGYRLPELYGGHARGDLSAPLPYPASCHPQAWAAASSIAILAALLGVRPDVPGGTVELSPVVADPFLTSAAGLRVGGSEVAVRLSRDGEIRFIGGPKGLRLVV
;
A
#
# COMPACT_ATOMS: atom_id res chain seq x y z
N MET A 1 -19.69 14.09 -31.51
CA MET A 1 -19.93 15.31 -30.72
C MET A 1 -19.78 14.87 -29.28
N ASN A 2 -18.58 14.98 -28.76
CA ASN A 2 -18.24 14.59 -27.41
C ASN A 2 -18.33 15.85 -26.55
N ASP A 3 -19.37 15.94 -25.73
CA ASP A 3 -19.40 16.93 -24.64
C ASP A 3 -18.51 16.41 -23.49
N GLN A 4 -17.27 16.88 -23.50
CA GLN A 4 -16.39 16.76 -22.33
C GLN A 4 -16.89 17.77 -21.28
N VAL A 5 -17.45 17.26 -20.19
CA VAL A 5 -17.77 18.08 -19.02
C VAL A 5 -16.46 18.47 -18.35
N THR A 6 -16.09 19.74 -18.45
CA THR A 6 -14.94 20.31 -17.74
C THR A 6 -15.34 20.67 -16.31
N PRO A 7 -14.42 20.69 -15.33
CA PRO A 7 -14.70 21.01 -13.91
C PRO A 7 -15.29 22.41 -13.67
N THR A 8 -15.32 23.28 -14.65
CA THR A 8 -15.87 24.64 -14.57
C THR A 8 -17.41 24.70 -14.58
N ASP A 9 -18.09 23.65 -15.01
CA ASP A 9 -19.57 23.65 -15.06
C ASP A 9 -20.26 23.39 -13.71
N VAL A 10 -19.48 23.13 -12.64
CA VAL A 10 -20.02 22.87 -11.30
C VAL A 10 -20.20 24.16 -10.46
N LEU A 11 -19.70 25.32 -10.91
CA LEU A 11 -19.71 26.56 -10.11
C LEU A 11 -20.57 27.69 -10.65
N SER A 12 -21.37 27.52 -11.70
CA SER A 12 -22.22 28.57 -12.21
C SER A 12 -23.66 28.12 -12.45
N GLY A 13 -24.52 28.33 -11.47
CA GLY A 13 -25.96 28.27 -11.68
C GLY A 13 -26.77 27.87 -10.44
N GLY A 14 -27.18 28.84 -9.64
CA GLY A 14 -28.16 28.62 -8.61
C GLY A 14 -28.48 29.86 -7.82
N ASP A 15 -29.58 30.53 -8.17
CA ASP A 15 -30.20 31.61 -7.41
C ASP A 15 -30.62 31.13 -6.00
N GLY A 16 -30.49 32.05 -5.06
CA GLY A 16 -30.58 31.80 -3.64
C GLY A 16 -31.91 31.27 -3.12
N SER A 17 -31.78 30.53 -2.07
CA SER A 17 -32.63 30.06 -0.98
C SER A 17 -32.61 28.52 -0.84
N GLY A 18 -31.51 27.97 -0.49
CA GLY A 18 -31.38 26.58 -0.04
C GLY A 18 -30.34 26.54 1.07
N THR A 19 -30.70 25.98 2.20
CA THR A 19 -29.78 25.69 3.30
C THR A 19 -28.51 25.05 2.74
N ALA A 20 -27.36 25.71 2.90
CA ALA A 20 -26.08 25.18 2.51
C ALA A 20 -25.91 23.79 3.14
N GLY A 21 -25.89 22.76 2.31
CA GLY A 21 -25.49 21.43 2.73
C GLY A 21 -24.04 21.49 3.28
N PRO A 22 -23.63 20.56 4.12
CA PRO A 22 -22.30 20.59 4.72
C PRO A 22 -21.25 20.62 3.61
N THR A 23 -20.49 21.71 3.53
CA THR A 23 -19.25 21.84 2.74
C THR A 23 -18.16 21.03 3.43
N GLY A 24 -18.36 19.71 3.55
CA GLY A 24 -17.38 18.77 4.08
C GLY A 24 -16.46 18.27 2.96
N PRO A 25 -15.27 17.76 3.31
CA PRO A 25 -14.39 17.14 2.34
C PRO A 25 -15.09 15.98 1.62
N THR A 26 -14.88 15.90 0.32
CA THR A 26 -15.47 14.86 -0.54
C THR A 26 -14.91 13.44 -0.28
N GLN A 27 -13.85 13.33 0.51
CA GLN A 27 -13.21 12.06 0.90
C GLN A 27 -13.13 11.92 2.42
N PRO A 28 -13.26 10.70 2.96
CA PRO A 28 -13.14 10.46 4.40
C PRO A 28 -11.74 10.75 4.91
N TYR A 29 -11.63 11.35 6.10
CA TYR A 29 -10.35 11.52 6.79
C TYR A 29 -9.97 10.25 7.56
N LEU A 30 -8.81 9.66 7.22
CA LEU A 30 -8.29 8.44 7.85
C LEU A 30 -7.16 8.70 8.85
N ASN A 31 -6.45 9.82 8.71
CA ASN A 31 -5.24 10.13 9.48
C ASN A 31 -5.45 10.28 11.00
N ASN A 32 -6.69 10.42 11.46
CA ASN A 32 -7.03 10.47 12.89
C ASN A 32 -7.53 9.10 13.43
N LEU A 33 -7.42 8.04 12.63
CA LEU A 33 -7.90 6.72 12.99
C LEU A 33 -6.72 5.77 13.29
N VAL A 34 -6.97 4.86 14.21
CA VAL A 34 -6.11 3.72 14.50
C VAL A 34 -6.59 2.55 13.67
N THR A 35 -5.71 2.04 12.81
CA THR A 35 -6.00 0.91 11.92
C THR A 35 -5.28 -0.34 12.41
N ALA A 36 -6.01 -1.45 12.54
CA ALA A 36 -5.44 -2.79 12.63
C ALA A 36 -5.92 -3.61 11.44
N VAL A 37 -5.06 -4.50 10.93
CA VAL A 37 -5.33 -5.32 9.74
C VAL A 37 -4.89 -6.76 9.98
N CYS A 38 -5.79 -7.69 9.70
CA CYS A 38 -5.53 -9.12 9.53
C CYS A 38 -6.36 -9.59 8.32
N ALA A 39 -5.86 -9.31 7.12
CA ALA A 39 -6.63 -9.47 5.89
C ALA A 39 -7.27 -10.86 5.76
N PRO A 40 -8.55 -10.96 5.36
CA PRO A 40 -9.41 -9.91 4.84
C PRO A 40 -10.19 -9.08 5.88
N ALA A 41 -9.82 -9.13 7.16
CA ALA A 41 -10.42 -8.31 8.21
C ALA A 41 -9.57 -7.07 8.51
N MET A 42 -10.24 -5.96 8.87
CA MET A 42 -9.62 -4.73 9.36
C MET A 42 -10.53 -3.99 10.32
N SER A 43 -9.94 -3.19 11.22
CA SER A 43 -10.69 -2.29 12.09
C SER A 43 -10.18 -0.87 11.98
N LEU A 44 -11.11 0.07 12.00
CA LEU A 44 -10.87 1.51 12.05
C LEU A 44 -11.53 2.06 13.30
N SER A 45 -10.78 2.67 14.19
CA SER A 45 -11.31 3.28 15.41
C SER A 45 -10.60 4.59 15.72
N ARG A 46 -11.15 5.40 16.61
CA ARG A 46 -10.43 6.55 17.13
C ARG A 46 -9.32 6.15 18.10
N HIS A 47 -8.54 7.13 18.54
CA HIS A 47 -7.41 6.93 19.48
C HIS A 47 -7.87 6.47 20.88
N ASP A 48 -9.17 6.59 21.20
CA ASP A 48 -9.82 6.06 22.41
C ASP A 48 -10.31 4.61 22.24
N GLY A 49 -10.10 4.01 21.07
CA GLY A 49 -10.58 2.67 20.72
C GLY A 49 -12.06 2.61 20.35
N GLN A 50 -12.83 3.69 20.49
CA GLN A 50 -14.25 3.72 20.15
C GLN A 50 -14.45 3.71 18.63
N MET A 51 -15.53 3.06 18.20
CA MET A 51 -16.06 3.12 16.84
C MET A 51 -17.40 3.81 16.88
N ARG A 52 -17.54 4.96 16.26
CA ARG A 52 -18.76 5.74 16.23
C ARG A 52 -19.42 5.67 14.85
N PRO A 53 -20.75 5.77 14.75
CA PRO A 53 -21.47 5.50 13.51
C PRO A 53 -21.33 6.60 12.44
N GLU A 54 -20.76 7.77 12.80
CA GLU A 54 -20.76 8.95 11.94
C GLU A 54 -19.65 8.97 10.89
N GLY A 55 -18.82 7.96 10.78
CA GLY A 55 -17.69 7.97 9.86
C GLY A 55 -17.46 6.65 9.14
N VAL A 56 -16.22 6.43 8.86
CA VAL A 56 -15.71 5.19 8.27
C VAL A 56 -15.25 4.20 9.35
N GLU A 57 -15.40 4.56 10.61
CA GLU A 57 -15.06 3.69 11.74
C GLU A 57 -15.85 2.39 11.68
N GLY A 58 -15.26 1.31 12.16
CA GLY A 58 -15.94 0.02 12.20
C GLY A 58 -14.99 -1.18 12.12
N LEU A 59 -15.58 -2.36 12.19
CA LEU A 59 -14.97 -3.63 11.84
C LEU A 59 -15.44 -4.01 10.45
N TYR A 60 -14.48 -4.27 9.55
CA TYR A 60 -14.74 -4.72 8.17
C TYR A 60 -14.19 -6.13 7.98
N VAL A 61 -14.93 -6.94 7.25
CA VAL A 61 -14.50 -8.28 6.82
C VAL A 61 -14.96 -8.47 5.38
N GLN A 62 -14.03 -8.79 4.48
CA GLN A 62 -14.33 -9.01 3.05
C GLN A 62 -15.14 -7.86 2.42
N ASP A 63 -14.71 -6.62 2.63
CA ASP A 63 -15.35 -5.40 2.14
C ASP A 63 -16.77 -5.12 2.67
N LEU A 64 -17.22 -5.84 3.71
CA LEU A 64 -18.46 -5.56 4.43
C LEU A 64 -18.19 -5.02 5.83
N ARG A 65 -18.88 -3.96 6.23
CA ARG A 65 -18.80 -3.39 7.57
C ARG A 65 -19.63 -4.22 8.56
N ALA A 66 -18.99 -5.16 9.24
CA ALA A 66 -19.62 -6.04 10.24
C ALA A 66 -20.09 -5.28 11.49
N LEU A 67 -19.33 -4.27 11.92
CA LEU A 67 -19.77 -3.33 12.97
C LEU A 67 -19.59 -1.90 12.47
N SER A 68 -20.62 -1.09 12.61
CA SER A 68 -20.62 0.36 12.37
C SER A 68 -20.50 1.16 13.67
N GLN A 69 -20.68 0.52 14.83
CA GLN A 69 -20.53 1.13 16.15
C GLN A 69 -19.99 0.10 17.15
N PHE A 70 -19.06 0.56 18.01
CA PHE A 70 -18.58 -0.16 19.19
C PHE A 70 -18.15 0.88 20.24
N VAL A 71 -19.04 1.20 21.18
CA VAL A 71 -18.81 2.24 22.19
C VAL A 71 -18.92 1.66 23.58
N LEU A 72 -17.84 1.75 24.36
CA LEU A 72 -17.77 1.38 25.78
C LEU A 72 -18.16 2.57 26.65
N THR A 73 -19.01 2.31 27.65
CA THR A 73 -19.28 3.26 28.74
C THR A 73 -19.12 2.58 30.10
N VAL A 74 -18.76 3.35 31.11
CA VAL A 74 -18.71 2.93 32.51
C VAL A 74 -19.54 3.91 33.30
N ASN A 75 -20.56 3.42 34.02
CA ASN A 75 -21.56 4.26 34.72
C ASN A 75 -22.21 5.30 33.81
N GLY A 76 -22.47 4.94 32.55
CA GLY A 76 -23.11 5.79 31.55
C GLY A 76 -22.21 6.86 30.89
N ALA A 77 -20.91 6.92 31.23
CA ALA A 77 -19.96 7.85 30.62
C ALA A 77 -18.84 7.10 29.89
N GLU A 78 -18.38 7.65 28.77
CA GLU A 78 -17.21 7.13 28.04
C GLU A 78 -15.94 7.37 28.88
N PRO A 79 -15.01 6.37 29.00
CA PRO A 79 -13.71 6.58 29.62
C PRO A 79 -12.88 7.64 28.86
N VAL A 80 -12.08 8.39 29.60
CA VAL A 80 -11.20 9.43 29.03
C VAL A 80 -9.92 8.76 28.52
N ALA A 81 -9.63 8.89 27.22
CA ALA A 81 -8.44 8.32 26.60
C ALA A 81 -7.17 8.91 27.20
N LEU A 82 -6.21 8.05 27.53
CA LEU A 82 -4.86 8.41 27.97
C LEU A 82 -3.83 8.17 26.88
N GLY A 83 -4.00 7.13 26.07
CA GLY A 83 -3.13 6.79 24.95
C GLY A 83 -3.50 5.45 24.31
N TYR A 84 -2.76 5.13 23.26
CA TYR A 84 -2.87 3.82 22.61
C TYR A 84 -1.49 3.31 22.18
N GLU A 85 -1.40 2.01 21.99
CA GLU A 85 -0.21 1.32 21.50
C GLU A 85 -0.59 0.38 20.37
N LEU A 86 0.26 0.33 19.33
CA LEU A 86 0.16 -0.64 18.25
C LEU A 86 0.96 -1.89 18.65
N VAL A 87 0.28 -3.03 18.70
CA VAL A 87 0.88 -4.32 19.07
C VAL A 87 0.98 -5.20 17.83
N GLY A 88 1.86 -4.81 16.88
CA GLY A 88 1.92 -5.41 15.56
C GLY A 88 0.83 -4.88 14.62
N GLY A 89 0.69 -5.47 13.43
CA GLY A 89 -0.28 -5.02 12.42
C GLY A 89 -1.74 -5.34 12.74
N ALA A 90 -1.98 -6.42 13.53
CA ALA A 90 -3.32 -6.96 13.77
C ALA A 90 -3.88 -6.68 15.17
N ALA A 91 -3.14 -5.97 16.04
CA ALA A 91 -3.58 -5.72 17.40
C ALA A 91 -3.26 -4.31 17.89
N ASN A 92 -4.13 -3.78 18.74
CA ASN A 92 -3.98 -2.48 19.38
C ASN A 92 -4.38 -2.57 20.86
N THR A 93 -3.71 -1.77 21.69
CA THR A 93 -4.08 -1.57 23.10
C THR A 93 -4.44 -0.10 23.32
N PHE A 94 -5.52 0.17 24.03
CA PHE A 94 -5.98 1.51 24.38
C PHE A 94 -6.07 1.62 25.90
N GLU A 95 -5.53 2.71 26.45
CA GLU A 95 -5.56 3.01 27.87
C GLU A 95 -6.48 4.20 28.15
N SER A 96 -7.35 4.07 29.12
CA SER A 96 -8.32 5.11 29.48
C SER A 96 -8.53 5.21 31.00
N ALA A 97 -8.86 6.40 31.48
CA ALA A 97 -9.26 6.66 32.85
C ALA A 97 -10.79 6.79 32.96
N VAL A 98 -11.39 6.26 34.03
CA VAL A 98 -12.81 6.40 34.31
C VAL A 98 -13.02 7.62 35.19
N ALA A 99 -13.44 8.74 34.57
CA ALA A 99 -13.69 9.97 35.29
C ALA A 99 -14.86 9.84 36.27
N GLY A 100 -14.73 10.43 37.47
CA GLY A 100 -15.78 10.41 38.49
C GLY A 100 -15.97 9.08 39.22
N ALA A 101 -15.14 8.07 38.91
CA ALA A 101 -15.13 6.78 39.61
C ALA A 101 -13.95 6.71 40.60
N GLY A 102 -14.15 5.95 41.69
CA GLY A 102 -13.10 5.70 42.69
C GLY A 102 -12.99 6.77 43.77
N ASN A 103 -11.77 7.23 44.07
CA ASN A 103 -11.55 8.22 45.14
C ASN A 103 -11.90 9.64 44.67
N PRO A 104 -12.42 10.50 45.55
CA PRO A 104 -12.55 11.92 45.26
C PRO A 104 -11.13 12.54 45.16
N GLY A 105 -10.92 13.41 44.17
CA GLY A 105 -9.66 14.12 43.97
C GLY A 105 -9.35 14.33 42.49
N PRO A 106 -8.25 15.04 42.15
CA PRO A 106 -7.89 15.33 40.76
C PRO A 106 -7.28 14.10 40.03
N ASP A 107 -6.71 13.15 40.76
CA ASP A 107 -6.01 12.01 40.20
C ASP A 107 -6.98 10.85 39.94
N PRO A 108 -7.03 10.29 38.71
CA PRO A 108 -7.85 9.13 38.44
C PRO A 108 -7.34 7.90 39.19
N THR A 109 -8.27 7.10 39.72
CA THR A 109 -7.94 5.86 40.46
C THR A 109 -8.58 4.62 39.85
N VAL A 110 -9.28 4.77 38.72
CA VAL A 110 -9.91 3.67 37.96
C VAL A 110 -9.50 3.80 36.50
N PHE A 111 -9.02 2.69 35.94
CA PHE A 111 -8.51 2.63 34.57
C PHE A 111 -9.13 1.46 33.81
N VAL A 112 -9.26 1.62 32.50
CA VAL A 112 -9.64 0.56 31.59
C VAL A 112 -8.58 0.40 30.54
N THR A 113 -7.98 -0.79 30.48
CA THR A 113 -7.18 -1.27 29.35
C THR A 113 -8.10 -2.02 28.41
N ARG A 114 -8.06 -1.67 27.15
CA ARG A 114 -8.82 -2.29 26.06
C ARG A 114 -7.85 -2.84 25.03
N ARG A 115 -7.86 -4.17 24.80
CA ARG A 115 -7.01 -4.83 23.81
C ARG A 115 -7.86 -5.41 22.70
N ARG A 116 -7.60 -4.95 21.48
CA ARG A 116 -8.24 -5.40 20.25
C ARG A 116 -7.29 -6.29 19.49
N GLU A 117 -7.75 -7.48 19.11
CA GLU A 117 -7.00 -8.45 18.30
C GLU A 117 -7.87 -8.91 17.13
N LEU A 118 -7.37 -8.72 15.90
CA LEU A 118 -8.06 -9.16 14.70
C LEU A 118 -7.68 -10.60 14.34
N ASN A 119 -8.63 -11.28 13.75
CA ASN A 119 -8.44 -12.51 13.01
C ASN A 119 -9.14 -12.38 11.64
N PRO A 120 -8.90 -13.30 10.67
CA PRO A 120 -9.43 -13.14 9.32
C PRO A 120 -10.96 -13.08 9.18
N THR A 121 -11.71 -13.42 10.20
CA THR A 121 -13.19 -13.43 10.18
C THR A 121 -13.82 -12.43 11.14
N GLY A 122 -13.00 -11.69 11.91
CA GLY A 122 -13.54 -10.76 12.89
C GLY A 122 -12.50 -10.22 13.87
N MET A 123 -12.92 -10.02 15.13
CA MET A 123 -12.05 -9.51 16.20
C MET A 123 -12.42 -10.08 17.56
N LEU A 124 -11.44 -10.08 18.44
CA LEU A 124 -11.59 -10.23 19.89
C LEU A 124 -11.23 -8.90 20.55
N GLU A 125 -12.13 -8.38 21.36
CA GLU A 125 -11.89 -7.20 22.19
C GLU A 125 -11.89 -7.64 23.65
N SER A 126 -10.76 -7.49 24.35
CA SER A 126 -10.59 -7.83 25.76
C SER A 126 -10.44 -6.57 26.60
N PHE A 127 -11.08 -6.55 27.75
CA PHE A 127 -11.10 -5.41 28.65
C PHE A 127 -10.64 -5.80 30.03
N THR A 128 -9.85 -4.91 30.66
CA THR A 128 -9.44 -5.01 32.06
C THR A 128 -9.73 -3.70 32.76
N LEU A 129 -10.71 -3.68 33.67
CA LEU A 129 -10.97 -2.55 34.54
C LEU A 129 -10.20 -2.75 35.85
N ARG A 130 -9.30 -1.83 36.16
CA ARG A 130 -8.46 -1.85 37.35
C ARG A 130 -8.84 -0.75 38.32
N SER A 131 -9.09 -1.08 39.58
CA SER A 131 -9.39 -0.12 40.65
C SER A 131 -8.21 0.06 41.58
N HIS A 132 -7.73 1.29 41.75
CA HIS A 132 -6.83 1.74 42.79
C HIS A 132 -7.58 2.58 43.84
N ALA A 133 -8.91 2.49 43.88
CA ALA A 133 -9.74 3.14 44.86
C ALA A 133 -9.51 2.53 46.27
N ARG A 134 -9.82 3.29 47.32
CA ARG A 134 -9.69 2.83 48.72
C ARG A 134 -10.85 1.95 49.17
N ALA A 135 -11.98 2.02 48.46
CA ALA A 135 -13.18 1.22 48.72
C ALA A 135 -13.55 0.39 47.48
N THR A 136 -14.37 -0.63 47.66
CA THR A 136 -14.92 -1.44 46.57
C THR A 136 -15.66 -0.53 45.60
N LEU A 137 -15.29 -0.63 44.34
CA LEU A 137 -15.92 0.08 43.21
C LEU A 137 -17.09 -0.79 42.73
N ASN A 138 -18.31 -0.29 42.85
CA ASN A 138 -19.45 -0.86 42.13
C ASN A 138 -19.63 -0.06 40.84
N CYS A 139 -19.60 -0.71 39.69
CA CYS A 139 -19.75 -0.05 38.40
C CYS A 139 -20.58 -0.89 37.44
N HIS A 140 -21.35 -0.19 36.63
CA HIS A 140 -22.08 -0.73 35.50
C HIS A 140 -21.29 -0.43 34.22
N VAL A 141 -21.00 -1.46 33.45
CA VAL A 141 -20.25 -1.37 32.19
C VAL A 141 -21.20 -1.74 31.06
N GLU A 142 -21.31 -0.88 30.07
CA GLU A 142 -22.08 -1.14 28.84
C GLU A 142 -21.20 -1.07 27.60
N VAL A 143 -21.49 -1.94 26.63
CA VAL A 143 -20.99 -1.84 25.26
C VAL A 143 -22.17 -1.69 24.33
N ARG A 144 -22.18 -0.57 23.58
CA ARG A 144 -23.18 -0.27 22.56
C ARG A 144 -22.64 -0.58 21.18
N LEU A 145 -23.39 -1.36 20.42
CA LEU A 145 -23.00 -1.93 19.15
C LEU A 145 -24.05 -1.68 18.08
N ALA A 146 -23.60 -1.48 16.84
CA ALA A 146 -24.47 -1.44 15.67
C ALA A 146 -23.80 -2.17 14.49
N CYS A 147 -24.64 -2.71 13.62
CA CYS A 147 -24.25 -3.40 12.40
C CYS A 147 -25.11 -2.87 11.25
N ASP A 148 -24.49 -2.59 10.09
CA ASP A 148 -25.21 -2.20 8.89
C ASP A 148 -24.89 -3.09 7.67
N LEU A 149 -23.83 -3.89 7.74
CA LEU A 149 -23.31 -4.70 6.63
C LEU A 149 -23.13 -3.88 5.34
N ALA A 150 -22.75 -2.60 5.50
CA ALA A 150 -22.50 -1.71 4.38
C ALA A 150 -21.32 -2.21 3.54
N ALA A 151 -21.40 -2.10 2.21
CA ALA A 151 -20.23 -2.28 1.36
C ALA A 151 -19.21 -1.15 1.62
N ILE A 152 -17.92 -1.46 1.55
CA ILE A 152 -16.87 -0.47 1.78
C ILE A 152 -16.94 0.69 0.77
N SER A 153 -17.38 0.42 -0.46
CA SER A 153 -17.64 1.42 -1.51
C SER A 153 -18.72 2.42 -1.10
N ASP A 154 -19.83 1.95 -0.47
CA ASP A 154 -20.89 2.80 0.06
C ASP A 154 -20.34 3.71 1.17
N VAL A 155 -19.59 3.12 2.11
CA VAL A 155 -18.98 3.87 3.23
C VAL A 155 -18.00 4.92 2.73
N ARG A 156 -17.13 4.57 1.75
CA ARG A 156 -16.18 5.48 1.12
C ARG A 156 -16.88 6.67 0.44
N SER A 157 -18.02 6.42 -0.16
CA SER A 157 -18.86 7.46 -0.80
C SER A 157 -19.69 8.28 0.17
N GLY A 158 -19.55 8.05 1.49
CA GLY A 158 -20.31 8.76 2.52
C GLY A 158 -21.74 8.28 2.68
N LEU A 159 -22.12 7.17 2.03
CA LEU A 159 -23.43 6.58 2.12
C LEU A 159 -23.58 5.81 3.44
N ARG A 160 -24.76 5.89 4.04
CA ARG A 160 -25.07 5.24 5.32
C ARG A 160 -26.33 4.39 5.17
N PRO A 161 -26.18 3.08 4.85
CA PRO A 161 -27.30 2.16 4.86
C PRO A 161 -27.97 2.11 6.25
N ALA A 162 -29.24 1.76 6.27
CA ALA A 162 -29.97 1.58 7.52
C ALA A 162 -29.33 0.47 8.36
N GLY A 163 -29.15 0.71 9.64
CA GLY A 163 -28.68 -0.29 10.60
C GLY A 163 -29.56 -1.52 10.63
N LYS A 164 -28.99 -2.68 10.89
CA LYS A 164 -29.72 -3.94 11.08
C LYS A 164 -30.21 -4.03 12.51
N THR A 165 -31.34 -4.67 12.72
CA THR A 165 -31.89 -4.91 14.07
C THR A 165 -31.10 -6.06 14.72
N ALA A 166 -30.63 -5.83 15.94
CA ALA A 166 -29.99 -6.87 16.74
C ALA A 166 -31.01 -7.89 17.24
N THR A 167 -30.61 -9.14 17.29
CA THR A 167 -31.34 -10.24 17.91
C THR A 167 -30.52 -10.82 19.05
N SER A 168 -31.11 -11.03 20.21
CA SER A 168 -30.43 -11.59 21.37
C SER A 168 -30.10 -13.09 21.16
N THR A 169 -28.94 -13.49 21.66
CA THR A 169 -28.49 -14.89 21.73
C THR A 169 -28.27 -15.29 23.19
N ALA A 170 -27.85 -16.51 23.43
CA ALA A 170 -27.62 -16.99 24.81
C ALA A 170 -26.55 -16.19 25.56
N ASP A 171 -25.56 -15.64 24.85
CA ASP A 171 -24.33 -15.04 25.37
C ASP A 171 -23.93 -13.71 24.67
N GLY A 172 -24.85 -13.13 23.87
CA GLY A 172 -24.58 -11.88 23.17
C GLY A 172 -25.68 -11.48 22.19
N LEU A 173 -25.27 -11.01 21.00
CA LEU A 173 -26.13 -10.47 19.96
C LEU A 173 -25.81 -11.08 18.59
N SER A 174 -26.76 -10.98 17.67
CA SER A 174 -26.54 -11.29 16.26
C SER A 174 -27.27 -10.32 15.33
N TRP A 175 -26.74 -10.13 14.13
CA TRP A 175 -27.38 -9.37 13.05
C TRP A 175 -27.29 -10.19 11.77
N ALA A 176 -28.39 -10.29 11.04
CA ALA A 176 -28.45 -11.06 9.82
C ALA A 176 -28.95 -10.19 8.64
N ASP A 177 -28.37 -10.44 7.48
CA ASP A 177 -28.84 -9.92 6.20
C ASP A 177 -28.78 -11.04 5.15
N PRO A 178 -29.93 -11.49 4.61
CA PRO A 178 -29.94 -12.48 3.55
C PRO A 178 -29.14 -12.02 2.33
N GLY A 179 -28.09 -12.75 1.95
CA GLY A 179 -27.20 -12.45 0.83
C GLY A 179 -25.97 -11.58 1.17
N ARG A 180 -25.88 -11.07 2.41
CA ARG A 180 -24.64 -10.37 2.88
C ARG A 180 -23.95 -11.15 3.98
N GLY A 181 -24.65 -11.62 5.01
CA GLY A 181 -24.02 -12.42 6.05
C GLY A 181 -24.74 -12.39 7.38
N LEU A 182 -24.12 -13.09 8.35
CA LEU A 182 -24.51 -13.17 9.73
C LEU A 182 -23.36 -12.69 10.62
N VAL A 183 -23.56 -11.60 11.34
CA VAL A 183 -22.63 -11.14 12.38
C VAL A 183 -23.04 -11.76 13.70
N ARG A 184 -22.11 -12.45 14.36
CA ARG A 184 -22.28 -13.02 15.70
C ARG A 184 -21.37 -12.29 16.68
N LEU A 185 -21.94 -11.96 17.83
CA LEU A 185 -21.23 -11.38 18.96
C LEU A 185 -21.41 -12.30 20.16
N VAL A 186 -20.28 -12.67 20.78
CA VAL A 186 -20.22 -13.53 21.96
C VAL A 186 -19.45 -12.80 23.06
N CYS A 187 -20.04 -12.74 24.24
CA CYS A 187 -19.45 -12.10 25.42
C CYS A 187 -18.99 -13.10 26.47
N THR A 188 -17.87 -12.82 27.11
CA THR A 188 -17.35 -13.63 28.23
C THR A 188 -16.86 -12.71 29.36
N PRO A 189 -17.40 -12.80 30.58
CA PRO A 189 -18.55 -13.63 30.98
C PRO A 189 -19.85 -13.18 30.28
N LYS A 190 -20.89 -14.03 30.36
CA LYS A 190 -22.22 -13.68 29.85
C LYS A 190 -22.69 -12.33 30.45
N PRO A 191 -23.26 -11.41 29.62
CA PRO A 191 -23.78 -10.14 30.10
C PRO A 191 -24.93 -10.31 31.12
N ALA A 192 -25.01 -9.42 32.08
CA ALA A 192 -26.12 -9.34 33.02
C ALA A 192 -27.36 -8.77 32.36
N ASP A 193 -27.20 -7.87 31.39
CA ASP A 193 -28.27 -7.24 30.60
C ASP A 193 -27.95 -7.32 29.09
N ILE A 194 -28.97 -7.64 28.30
CA ILE A 194 -28.94 -7.64 26.84
C ILE A 194 -30.17 -6.91 26.32
N GLN A 195 -29.97 -5.75 25.71
CA GLN A 195 -31.05 -4.96 25.13
C GLN A 195 -31.11 -5.21 23.62
N GLU A 196 -31.95 -6.18 23.25
CA GLU A 196 -32.28 -6.46 21.86
C GLU A 196 -32.78 -5.23 21.14
N GLY A 197 -32.53 -5.05 19.89
CA GLY A 197 -32.96 -3.86 19.13
C GLY A 197 -32.12 -2.61 19.40
N ALA A 198 -31.72 -2.34 20.65
CA ALA A 198 -30.79 -1.25 20.96
C ALA A 198 -29.32 -1.60 20.75
N GLY A 199 -29.01 -2.90 20.62
CA GLY A 199 -27.64 -3.36 20.41
C GLY A 199 -26.75 -3.11 21.63
N VAL A 200 -27.24 -3.25 22.85
CA VAL A 200 -26.48 -3.00 24.08
C VAL A 200 -26.31 -4.29 24.88
N VAL A 201 -25.10 -4.49 25.40
CA VAL A 201 -24.77 -5.55 26.36
C VAL A 201 -24.11 -4.92 27.59
N GLY A 202 -24.47 -5.38 28.78
CA GLY A 202 -24.05 -4.78 30.05
C GLY A 202 -23.63 -5.77 31.11
N TRP A 203 -22.74 -5.33 32.01
CA TRP A 203 -22.23 -6.08 33.17
C TRP A 203 -22.20 -5.20 34.40
N ASP A 204 -22.48 -5.81 35.55
CA ASP A 204 -22.27 -5.21 36.86
C ASP A 204 -21.06 -5.82 37.54
N PHE A 205 -20.11 -4.98 37.93
CA PHE A 205 -18.89 -5.39 38.61
C PHE A 205 -18.76 -4.74 39.99
N ALA A 206 -18.31 -5.54 40.96
CA ALA A 206 -17.84 -5.08 42.27
C ALA A 206 -16.34 -5.34 42.35
N VAL A 207 -15.53 -4.29 42.21
CA VAL A 207 -14.06 -4.40 42.13
C VAL A 207 -13.43 -3.90 43.42
N GLU A 208 -12.84 -4.81 44.20
CA GLU A 208 -12.14 -4.49 45.44
C GLU A 208 -10.87 -3.65 45.16
N PRO A 209 -10.37 -2.91 46.18
CA PRO A 209 -9.11 -2.16 46.05
C PRO A 209 -7.94 -3.01 45.55
N GLY A 210 -7.27 -2.54 44.48
CA GLY A 210 -6.13 -3.25 43.88
C GLY A 210 -6.51 -4.47 43.02
N ARG A 211 -7.82 -4.77 42.84
CA ARG A 211 -8.30 -5.86 42.00
C ARG A 211 -8.69 -5.38 40.59
N VAL A 212 -8.99 -6.35 39.73
CA VAL A 212 -9.42 -6.16 38.37
C VAL A 212 -10.75 -6.85 38.12
N ALA A 213 -11.53 -6.31 37.19
CA ALA A 213 -12.62 -7.01 36.49
C ALA A 213 -12.22 -7.19 35.03
N GLU A 214 -12.50 -8.36 34.45
CA GLU A 214 -12.14 -8.71 33.09
C GLU A 214 -13.37 -9.20 32.33
N TRP A 215 -13.50 -8.79 31.10
CA TRP A 215 -14.51 -9.29 30.16
C TRP A 215 -14.01 -9.19 28.74
N SER A 216 -14.66 -9.89 27.83
CA SER A 216 -14.33 -9.85 26.42
C SER A 216 -15.56 -9.92 25.54
N VAL A 217 -15.41 -9.40 24.32
CA VAL A 217 -16.41 -9.41 23.25
C VAL A 217 -15.75 -9.92 21.99
N ALA A 218 -16.17 -11.09 21.51
CA ALA A 218 -15.74 -11.65 20.24
C ALA A 218 -16.78 -11.35 19.18
N VAL A 219 -16.36 -10.85 18.01
CA VAL A 219 -17.22 -10.55 16.87
C VAL A 219 -16.73 -11.31 15.65
N GLN A 220 -17.65 -12.00 14.97
CA GLN A 220 -17.35 -12.75 13.75
C GLN A 220 -18.40 -12.48 12.69
N LEU A 221 -17.96 -12.34 11.43
CA LEU A 221 -18.83 -12.33 10.26
C LEU A 221 -18.76 -13.69 9.55
N GLU A 222 -19.92 -14.34 9.44
CA GLU A 222 -20.15 -15.49 8.56
C GLU A 222 -20.74 -14.96 7.24
N ASP A 223 -19.90 -14.80 6.21
CA ASP A 223 -20.38 -14.33 4.89
C ASP A 223 -21.23 -15.43 4.24
N GLN A 224 -22.47 -15.08 3.88
CA GLN A 224 -23.42 -15.96 3.19
C GLN A 224 -23.63 -15.55 1.73
N GLY A 225 -22.84 -14.57 1.24
CA GLY A 225 -22.91 -14.06 -0.12
C GLY A 225 -22.09 -14.88 -1.13
N ALA A 226 -21.47 -14.17 -2.08
CA ALA A 226 -20.58 -14.79 -3.05
C ALA A 226 -19.32 -15.39 -2.37
N PRO A 227 -18.72 -16.44 -2.94
CA PRO A 227 -17.45 -16.97 -2.45
C PRO A 227 -16.38 -15.87 -2.33
N ALA A 228 -15.58 -15.93 -1.27
CA ALA A 228 -14.48 -14.99 -1.08
C ALA A 228 -13.50 -15.06 -2.26
N VAL A 229 -13.13 -13.92 -2.82
CA VAL A 229 -12.16 -13.84 -3.93
C VAL A 229 -10.76 -14.12 -3.42
N PHE A 230 -10.44 -13.61 -2.23
CA PHE A 230 -9.19 -13.87 -1.53
C PHE A 230 -9.46 -14.15 -0.04
N VAL A 231 -8.56 -14.90 0.57
CA VAL A 231 -8.64 -15.34 1.96
C VAL A 231 -7.29 -15.17 2.66
N ALA A 232 -7.25 -15.37 3.96
CA ALA A 232 -5.99 -15.43 4.69
C ALA A 232 -5.12 -16.61 4.21
N PRO A 233 -3.79 -16.47 4.22
CA PRO A 233 -2.85 -17.55 3.88
C PRO A 233 -3.07 -18.82 4.71
N ALA A 234 -2.48 -19.93 4.26
CA ALA A 234 -2.38 -21.14 5.06
C ALA A 234 -1.50 -20.89 6.30
N SER A 235 -1.83 -21.48 7.43
CA SER A 235 -1.12 -21.29 8.71
C SER A 235 0.36 -21.71 8.67
N ASN A 236 0.73 -22.59 7.74
CA ASN A 236 2.09 -23.09 7.57
C ASN A 236 2.95 -22.21 6.63
N TRP A 237 2.42 -21.11 6.08
CA TRP A 237 3.25 -20.22 5.26
C TRP A 237 4.40 -19.57 6.07
N GLY A 238 4.29 -19.56 7.38
CA GLY A 238 5.24 -18.88 8.27
C GLY A 238 4.88 -17.41 8.43
N GLY A 239 5.86 -16.57 8.52
CA GLY A 239 5.72 -15.12 8.61
C GLY A 239 6.99 -14.47 8.11
N PHE A 240 7.02 -13.15 8.08
CA PHE A 240 8.25 -12.43 7.82
C PHE A 240 9.17 -12.44 9.04
N THR A 241 10.44 -12.74 8.83
CA THR A 241 11.46 -12.52 9.87
C THR A 241 11.83 -11.04 9.88
N VAL A 242 11.69 -10.36 11.02
CA VAL A 242 12.08 -8.96 11.14
C VAL A 242 13.61 -8.83 11.07
N PRO A 243 14.16 -8.13 10.07
CA PRO A 243 15.60 -7.88 10.02
C PRO A 243 16.08 -7.10 11.25
N GLN A 244 17.18 -7.55 11.85
CA GLN A 244 17.85 -6.83 12.92
C GLN A 244 18.78 -5.80 12.33
N VAL A 245 18.49 -4.52 12.58
CA VAL A 245 19.24 -3.37 12.04
C VAL A 245 19.99 -2.70 13.19
N GLU A 246 21.32 -2.61 13.08
CA GLU A 246 22.16 -1.82 13.96
C GLU A 246 22.64 -0.57 13.18
N ALA A 247 22.28 0.59 13.68
CA ALA A 247 22.67 1.87 13.11
C ALA A 247 22.87 2.91 14.23
N ASN A 248 23.66 3.95 13.95
CA ASN A 248 23.72 5.09 14.87
C ASN A 248 22.40 5.87 14.88
N ASP A 249 21.66 5.83 13.78
CA ASP A 249 20.31 6.36 13.66
C ASP A 249 19.27 5.25 13.90
N HIS A 250 18.61 5.30 15.05
CA HIS A 250 17.62 4.30 15.46
C HIS A 250 16.33 4.31 14.62
N ARG A 251 16.07 5.40 13.83
CA ARG A 251 14.85 5.56 13.03
C ARG A 251 14.70 4.43 12.00
N LEU A 252 15.81 4.00 11.36
CA LEU A 252 15.76 2.94 10.34
C LEU A 252 15.31 1.60 10.95
N GLY A 253 15.88 1.21 12.09
CA GLY A 253 15.50 -0.04 12.77
C GLY A 253 14.02 -0.04 13.17
N ARG A 254 13.54 1.08 13.72
CA ARG A 254 12.14 1.22 14.13
C ARG A 254 11.18 1.20 12.94
N LEU A 255 11.56 1.85 11.83
CA LEU A 255 10.79 1.83 10.59
C LEU A 255 10.68 0.40 10.03
N VAL A 256 11.77 -0.35 9.99
CA VAL A 256 11.80 -1.75 9.53
C VAL A 256 10.87 -2.63 10.39
N GLU A 257 10.98 -2.54 11.72
CA GLU A 257 10.17 -3.32 12.65
C GLU A 257 8.66 -3.13 12.43
N LEU A 258 8.19 -1.88 12.41
CA LEU A 258 6.76 -1.59 12.26
C LEU A 258 6.26 -1.83 10.84
N SER A 259 7.09 -1.61 9.83
CA SER A 259 6.74 -1.95 8.44
C SER A 259 6.52 -3.44 8.25
N VAL A 260 7.36 -4.30 8.83
CA VAL A 260 7.17 -5.76 8.76
C VAL A 260 5.88 -6.18 9.46
N ALA A 261 5.54 -5.56 10.59
CA ALA A 261 4.28 -5.81 11.27
C ALA A 261 3.06 -5.43 10.40
N ASP A 262 3.12 -4.33 9.67
CA ASP A 262 2.07 -3.93 8.72
C ASP A 262 1.94 -4.91 7.54
N LEU A 263 3.07 -5.35 6.99
CA LEU A 263 3.10 -6.33 5.89
C LEU A 263 2.48 -7.68 6.30
N GLU A 264 2.71 -8.13 7.53
CA GLU A 264 2.07 -9.34 8.07
C GLU A 264 0.53 -9.26 8.01
N GLY A 265 -0.04 -8.10 8.34
CA GLY A 265 -1.47 -7.87 8.32
C GLY A 265 -2.08 -7.86 6.91
N LEU A 266 -1.29 -7.54 5.88
CA LEU A 266 -1.76 -7.38 4.50
C LEU A 266 -1.68 -8.67 3.65
N ARG A 267 -1.23 -9.79 4.21
CA ARG A 267 -1.08 -11.07 3.49
C ARG A 267 -2.41 -11.67 3.12
N MET A 268 -2.55 -12.03 1.85
CA MET A 268 -3.72 -12.73 1.31
C MET A 268 -3.29 -13.86 0.36
N ALA A 269 -4.23 -14.73 0.05
CA ALA A 269 -4.05 -15.83 -0.90
C ALA A 269 -5.35 -16.14 -1.64
N ALA A 270 -5.25 -16.80 -2.78
CA ALA A 270 -6.44 -17.33 -3.48
C ALA A 270 -7.02 -18.53 -2.70
N PRO A 271 -8.35 -18.68 -2.66
CA PRO A 271 -8.98 -19.84 -1.96
C PRO A 271 -8.55 -21.20 -2.49
N ALA A 272 -8.21 -21.28 -3.80
CA ALA A 272 -7.81 -22.53 -4.46
C ALA A 272 -6.40 -22.98 -4.04
N ASP A 273 -5.50 -22.06 -3.74
CA ASP A 273 -4.17 -22.35 -3.21
C ASP A 273 -3.77 -21.27 -2.19
N ARG A 274 -3.87 -21.62 -0.93
CA ARG A 274 -3.56 -20.70 0.18
C ARG A 274 -2.08 -20.58 0.50
N SER A 275 -1.23 -21.31 -0.24
CA SER A 275 0.24 -21.17 -0.18
C SER A 275 0.75 -20.09 -1.13
N ASP A 276 -0.02 -19.72 -2.17
CA ASP A 276 0.29 -18.62 -3.09
C ASP A 276 -0.04 -17.28 -2.47
N VAL A 277 0.86 -16.84 -1.57
CA VAL A 277 0.68 -15.61 -0.81
C VAL A 277 1.11 -14.41 -1.63
N PHE A 278 0.29 -13.35 -1.57
CA PHE A 278 0.59 -12.03 -2.07
C PHE A 278 0.24 -10.97 -1.01
N LEU A 279 0.65 -9.73 -1.19
CA LEU A 279 0.22 -8.61 -0.36
C LEU A 279 -0.93 -7.86 -1.03
N ALA A 280 -2.01 -7.66 -0.28
CA ALA A 280 -3.04 -6.69 -0.65
C ALA A 280 -2.44 -5.29 -0.70
N ALA A 281 -2.93 -4.42 -1.59
CA ALA A 281 -2.32 -3.11 -1.79
C ALA A 281 -2.36 -2.25 -0.52
N GLY A 282 -3.53 -2.11 0.12
CA GLY A 282 -3.61 -1.33 1.36
C GLY A 282 -5.00 -1.22 1.99
N ALA A 283 -5.03 -0.88 3.26
CA ALA A 283 -6.26 -0.71 4.02
C ALA A 283 -6.55 0.79 4.27
N PRO A 284 -7.83 1.21 4.21
CA PRO A 284 -9.01 0.37 4.04
C PRO A 284 -9.45 0.12 2.59
N TRP A 285 -9.05 0.96 1.61
CA TRP A 285 -9.70 1.06 0.30
C TRP A 285 -9.27 0.00 -0.72
N TYR A 286 -8.09 -0.61 -0.52
CA TYR A 286 -7.42 -1.44 -1.50
C TYR A 286 -6.97 -2.78 -0.90
N LEU A 287 -7.80 -3.37 0.01
CA LEU A 287 -7.46 -4.63 0.69
C LEU A 287 -7.74 -5.83 -0.22
N THR A 288 -7.10 -5.84 -1.40
CA THR A 288 -7.24 -6.85 -2.44
C THR A 288 -5.99 -6.95 -3.31
N LEU A 289 -5.99 -7.84 -4.31
CA LEU A 289 -4.91 -8.01 -5.29
C LEU A 289 -4.90 -6.85 -6.28
N PHE A 290 -3.78 -6.15 -6.34
CA PHE A 290 -3.41 -5.24 -7.43
C PHE A 290 -2.19 -5.79 -8.16
N GLY A 291 -2.16 -5.65 -9.49
CA GLY A 291 -1.02 -6.14 -10.28
C GLY A 291 0.26 -5.42 -9.91
N ARG A 292 0.31 -4.12 -10.15
CA ARG A 292 1.49 -3.26 -9.92
C ARG A 292 1.92 -3.23 -8.46
N ASP A 293 0.96 -3.01 -7.53
CA ASP A 293 1.25 -2.83 -6.10
C ASP A 293 1.83 -4.09 -5.48
N SER A 294 1.21 -5.25 -5.74
CA SER A 294 1.69 -6.54 -5.23
C SER A 294 3.04 -6.91 -5.84
N ILE A 295 3.27 -6.59 -7.14
CA ILE A 295 4.57 -6.81 -7.80
C ILE A 295 5.66 -5.94 -7.16
N TRP A 296 5.43 -4.62 -7.01
CA TRP A 296 6.43 -3.75 -6.39
C TRP A 296 6.68 -4.12 -4.94
N ALA A 297 5.64 -4.39 -4.15
CA ALA A 297 5.83 -4.83 -2.77
C ALA A 297 6.68 -6.10 -2.69
N ALA A 298 6.40 -7.12 -3.52
CA ALA A 298 7.19 -8.34 -3.58
C ALA A 298 8.64 -8.09 -4.04
N ARG A 299 8.85 -7.21 -5.04
CA ARG A 299 10.17 -6.86 -5.56
C ARG A 299 11.04 -6.15 -4.51
N LEU A 300 10.46 -5.20 -3.77
CA LEU A 300 11.14 -4.47 -2.69
C LEU A 300 11.45 -5.38 -1.48
N LEU A 301 10.70 -6.48 -1.30
CA LEU A 301 10.85 -7.44 -0.21
C LEU A 301 11.74 -8.65 -0.54
N LEU A 302 12.33 -8.75 -1.73
CA LEU A 302 13.25 -9.83 -2.10
C LEU A 302 14.40 -10.06 -1.10
N PRO A 303 14.94 -9.02 -0.41
CA PRO A 303 15.90 -9.23 0.68
C PRO A 303 15.38 -10.04 1.86
N MET A 304 14.07 -10.29 1.96
CA MET A 304 13.45 -11.13 2.99
C MET A 304 13.17 -12.57 2.52
N GLY A 305 13.46 -12.89 1.25
CA GLY A 305 13.23 -14.18 0.62
C GLY A 305 12.39 -14.10 -0.64
N SER A 306 12.36 -15.17 -1.44
CA SER A 306 11.66 -15.24 -2.72
C SER A 306 10.20 -15.73 -2.61
N GLU A 307 9.79 -16.26 -1.47
CA GLU A 307 8.50 -16.95 -1.28
C GLU A 307 7.29 -16.06 -1.58
N LEU A 308 7.37 -14.77 -1.21
CA LEU A 308 6.32 -13.80 -1.53
C LEU A 308 6.27 -13.50 -3.03
N ALA A 309 7.44 -13.37 -3.67
CA ALA A 309 7.53 -13.15 -5.11
C ALA A 309 6.96 -14.35 -5.89
N GLU A 310 7.26 -15.58 -5.46
CA GLU A 310 6.71 -16.82 -6.02
C GLU A 310 5.18 -16.83 -5.99
N GLY A 311 4.59 -16.59 -4.81
CA GLY A 311 3.13 -16.56 -4.64
C GLY A 311 2.47 -15.45 -5.47
N THR A 312 3.06 -14.26 -5.49
CA THR A 312 2.59 -13.11 -6.29
C THR A 312 2.62 -13.42 -7.79
N LEU A 313 3.75 -13.96 -8.28
CA LEU A 313 3.93 -14.32 -9.69
C LEU A 313 2.92 -15.37 -10.14
N ARG A 314 2.72 -16.46 -9.35
CA ARG A 314 1.76 -17.54 -9.65
C ARG A 314 0.33 -17.02 -9.63
N THR A 315 -0.04 -16.24 -8.61
CA THR A 315 -1.38 -15.65 -8.47
C THR A 315 -1.75 -14.76 -9.66
N LEU A 316 -0.83 -13.94 -10.14
CA LEU A 316 -1.03 -13.08 -11.31
C LEU A 316 -1.01 -13.88 -12.62
N ALA A 317 -0.11 -14.85 -12.78
CA ALA A 317 -0.03 -15.71 -13.98
C ALA A 317 -1.31 -16.51 -14.23
N GLN A 318 -1.99 -16.99 -13.16
CA GLN A 318 -3.28 -17.68 -13.24
C GLN A 318 -4.39 -16.78 -13.81
N ARG A 319 -4.26 -15.47 -13.65
CA ARG A 319 -5.21 -14.43 -14.08
C ARG A 319 -4.71 -13.62 -15.27
N GLN A 320 -3.62 -14.05 -15.92
CA GLN A 320 -3.10 -13.39 -17.11
C GLN A 320 -4.14 -13.37 -18.23
N GLY A 321 -4.29 -12.23 -18.92
CA GLY A 321 -5.25 -12.02 -19.98
C GLY A 321 -5.10 -13.03 -21.13
N ARG A 322 -6.25 -13.44 -21.70
CA ARG A 322 -6.34 -14.48 -22.74
C ARG A 322 -7.15 -14.04 -23.96
N ALA A 323 -7.97 -13.01 -23.80
CA ALA A 323 -8.88 -12.51 -24.80
C ALA A 323 -8.73 -10.99 -24.98
N PHE A 324 -9.34 -10.46 -26.04
CA PHE A 324 -9.52 -9.02 -26.21
C PHE A 324 -10.89 -8.63 -25.68
N ASP A 325 -10.93 -7.82 -24.64
CA ASP A 325 -12.16 -7.24 -24.10
C ASP A 325 -11.94 -5.78 -23.73
N LYS A 326 -12.59 -4.88 -24.49
CA LYS A 326 -12.45 -3.43 -24.30
C LYS A 326 -13.01 -2.94 -22.97
N LEU A 327 -14.03 -3.61 -22.41
CA LEU A 327 -14.67 -3.19 -21.18
C LEU A 327 -13.76 -3.43 -19.98
N THR A 328 -13.13 -4.60 -19.94
CA THR A 328 -12.18 -4.97 -18.88
C THR A 328 -10.76 -4.47 -19.16
N GLY A 329 -10.45 -4.07 -20.41
CA GLY A 329 -9.12 -3.76 -20.89
C GLY A 329 -8.22 -4.99 -21.01
N GLU A 330 -8.81 -6.22 -21.06
CA GLU A 330 -8.09 -7.48 -21.21
C GLU A 330 -7.49 -7.60 -22.61
N GLU A 331 -6.25 -8.06 -22.65
CA GLU A 331 -5.52 -8.41 -23.87
C GLU A 331 -4.69 -9.67 -23.63
N PRO A 332 -4.48 -10.53 -24.65
CA PRO A 332 -3.69 -11.76 -24.48
C PRO A 332 -2.28 -11.46 -23.98
N GLY A 333 -1.92 -12.03 -22.84
CA GLY A 333 -0.60 -11.85 -22.22
C GLY A 333 -0.49 -10.73 -21.19
N LYS A 334 -1.46 -9.84 -21.11
CA LYS A 334 -1.48 -8.70 -20.19
C LYS A 334 -1.68 -9.15 -18.74
N ILE A 335 -1.00 -8.52 -17.80
CA ILE A 335 -1.23 -8.68 -16.36
C ILE A 335 -2.31 -7.68 -15.93
N LEU A 336 -3.18 -8.09 -15.02
CA LEU A 336 -4.31 -7.28 -14.55
C LEU A 336 -3.88 -6.06 -13.72
N HIS A 337 -4.78 -5.09 -13.61
CA HIS A 337 -4.68 -3.95 -12.71
C HIS A 337 -5.16 -4.31 -11.31
N GLU A 338 -6.41 -4.75 -11.17
CA GLU A 338 -6.98 -5.14 -9.89
C GLU A 338 -8.03 -6.24 -10.01
N VAL A 339 -8.24 -6.94 -8.90
CA VAL A 339 -9.37 -7.88 -8.74
C VAL A 339 -10.18 -7.42 -7.54
N ARG A 340 -11.48 -7.18 -7.74
CA ARG A 340 -12.40 -6.85 -6.67
C ARG A 340 -13.50 -7.90 -6.53
N PRO A 341 -14.05 -8.10 -5.33
CA PRO A 341 -15.31 -8.82 -5.19
C PRO A 341 -16.38 -8.16 -6.07
N PRO A 342 -17.38 -8.91 -6.56
CA PRO A 342 -18.55 -8.28 -7.18
C PRO A 342 -19.10 -7.18 -6.27
N ASP A 343 -19.34 -6.00 -6.83
CA ASP A 343 -19.78 -4.86 -6.04
C ASP A 343 -21.10 -5.16 -5.34
N ARG A 344 -21.10 -5.09 -4.02
CA ARG A 344 -22.28 -5.26 -3.16
C ARG A 344 -22.95 -3.93 -2.82
N SER A 345 -22.53 -2.84 -3.47
CA SER A 345 -23.14 -1.51 -3.31
C SER A 345 -24.62 -1.55 -3.67
N THR A 346 -25.44 -0.96 -2.82
CA THR A 346 -26.88 -0.83 -3.05
C THR A 346 -27.23 0.38 -3.90
N TYR A 347 -26.26 1.28 -4.15
CA TYR A 347 -26.52 2.62 -4.68
C TYR A 347 -26.26 2.81 -6.18
N LEU A 348 -25.76 1.80 -6.88
CA LEU A 348 -25.53 1.90 -8.34
C LEU A 348 -26.83 1.91 -9.19
N LYS A 349 -28.01 1.99 -8.58
CA LYS A 349 -29.31 1.88 -9.27
C LYS A 349 -30.34 2.95 -8.89
N THR A 350 -29.96 4.18 -8.55
CA THR A 350 -30.97 5.24 -8.47
C THR A 350 -31.11 5.91 -9.82
N GLU A 351 -32.31 5.84 -10.38
CA GLU A 351 -32.74 6.42 -11.66
C GLU A 351 -32.81 7.98 -11.66
N ASP A 352 -32.39 8.62 -10.60
CA ASP A 352 -32.49 10.08 -10.41
C ASP A 352 -31.20 10.76 -10.91
N GLY A 353 -31.26 11.26 -12.11
CA GLY A 353 -30.44 12.12 -12.96
C GLY A 353 -29.30 13.00 -12.42
N HIS A 354 -28.82 12.84 -11.18
CA HIS A 354 -27.68 13.58 -10.61
C HIS A 354 -26.56 12.62 -10.24
N ASN A 355 -25.89 12.09 -11.26
CA ASN A 355 -24.81 11.13 -11.13
C ASN A 355 -23.47 11.81 -10.87
N HIS A 356 -23.02 11.84 -9.61
CA HIS A 356 -21.60 11.64 -9.33
C HIS A 356 -21.32 10.14 -9.49
N ARG A 357 -21.11 9.71 -10.73
CA ARG A 357 -20.81 8.33 -11.06
C ARG A 357 -19.44 8.00 -10.48
N ALA A 358 -19.41 7.32 -9.33
CA ALA A 358 -18.21 6.64 -8.88
C ALA A 358 -17.77 5.70 -10.02
N LEU A 359 -16.50 5.78 -10.42
CA LEU A 359 -15.93 4.93 -11.45
C LEU A 359 -16.16 3.46 -11.04
N SER A 360 -17.02 2.74 -11.73
CA SER A 360 -17.31 1.33 -11.47
C SER A 360 -16.49 0.48 -12.43
N LEU A 361 -15.31 0.06 -11.99
CA LEU A 361 -14.47 -0.85 -12.75
C LEU A 361 -15.04 -2.28 -12.71
N PRO A 362 -14.80 -3.09 -13.77
CA PRO A 362 -15.15 -4.51 -13.75
C PRO A 362 -14.47 -5.26 -12.59
N PRO A 363 -15.05 -6.37 -12.10
CA PRO A 363 -14.46 -7.15 -11.00
C PRO A 363 -13.03 -7.63 -11.25
N VAL A 364 -12.67 -7.90 -12.51
CA VAL A 364 -11.29 -8.10 -12.95
C VAL A 364 -11.02 -7.05 -14.01
N TYR A 365 -10.08 -6.16 -13.73
CA TYR A 365 -9.76 -5.03 -14.60
C TYR A 365 -8.29 -5.07 -15.02
N TYR A 366 -8.03 -4.81 -16.32
CA TYR A 366 -6.70 -4.88 -16.93
C TYR A 366 -6.18 -3.52 -17.40
N GLY A 367 -6.82 -2.43 -17.05
CA GLY A 367 -6.39 -1.08 -17.44
C GLY A 367 -5.12 -0.63 -16.72
N THR A 368 -4.00 -1.27 -17.03
CA THR A 368 -2.66 -0.99 -16.53
C THR A 368 -1.64 -1.27 -17.63
N VAL A 369 -0.62 -0.41 -17.77
CA VAL A 369 0.41 -0.56 -18.81
C VAL A 369 1.74 -1.06 -18.25
N ASP A 370 1.94 -0.93 -16.96
CA ASP A 370 3.20 -1.19 -16.26
C ASP A 370 3.27 -2.56 -15.59
N ALA A 371 2.16 -3.13 -15.14
CA ALA A 371 2.14 -4.41 -14.42
C ALA A 371 2.73 -5.58 -15.26
N THR A 372 2.52 -5.56 -16.59
CA THR A 372 3.00 -6.63 -17.48
C THR A 372 4.53 -6.68 -17.58
N PRO A 373 5.25 -5.59 -17.92
CA PRO A 373 6.70 -5.61 -17.88
C PRO A 373 7.25 -5.81 -16.46
N LEU A 374 6.63 -5.22 -15.43
CA LEU A 374 7.06 -5.38 -14.03
C LEU A 374 6.97 -6.83 -13.55
N TRP A 375 6.00 -7.61 -14.03
CA TRP A 375 5.90 -9.04 -13.71
C TRP A 375 7.13 -9.82 -14.20
N VAL A 376 7.64 -9.51 -15.40
CA VAL A 376 8.86 -10.12 -15.95
C VAL A 376 10.09 -9.69 -15.14
N CYS A 377 10.16 -8.40 -14.77
CA CYS A 377 11.26 -7.89 -13.92
C CYS A 377 11.27 -8.59 -12.56
N LEU A 378 10.10 -8.79 -11.92
CA LEU A 378 9.99 -9.50 -10.64
C LEU A 378 10.46 -10.97 -10.77
N LEU A 379 10.08 -11.68 -11.84
CA LEU A 379 10.51 -13.06 -12.06
C LEU A 379 12.06 -13.15 -12.17
N HIS A 380 12.67 -12.25 -12.93
CA HIS A 380 14.10 -12.20 -13.11
C HIS A 380 14.83 -11.86 -11.79
N ASP A 381 14.37 -10.83 -11.08
CA ASP A 381 14.99 -10.44 -9.81
C ASP A 381 14.85 -11.57 -8.77
N ALA A 382 13.67 -12.21 -8.67
CA ALA A 382 13.46 -13.34 -7.78
C ALA A 382 14.41 -14.52 -8.10
N TRP A 383 14.65 -14.80 -9.38
CA TRP A 383 15.65 -15.79 -9.82
C TRP A 383 17.07 -15.38 -9.40
N LYS A 384 17.44 -14.12 -9.57
CA LYS A 384 18.75 -13.60 -9.11
C LYS A 384 18.91 -13.68 -7.58
N TRP A 385 17.84 -13.50 -6.83
CA TRP A 385 17.80 -13.68 -5.36
C TRP A 385 17.75 -15.13 -4.91
N GLY A 386 17.61 -16.10 -5.85
CA GLY A 386 17.70 -17.53 -5.58
C GLY A 386 16.36 -18.26 -5.51
N MET A 387 15.33 -17.74 -6.19
CA MET A 387 14.11 -18.50 -6.46
C MET A 387 14.47 -19.84 -7.11
N PRO A 388 13.88 -20.99 -6.69
CA PRO A 388 14.20 -22.28 -7.20
C PRO A 388 14.06 -22.37 -8.74
N ALA A 389 15.02 -23.01 -9.42
CA ALA A 389 15.06 -23.06 -10.89
C ALA A 389 13.82 -23.72 -11.49
N ASP A 390 13.28 -24.76 -10.86
CA ASP A 390 12.06 -25.45 -11.30
C ASP A 390 10.81 -24.57 -11.18
N GLU A 391 10.76 -23.65 -10.21
CA GLU A 391 9.69 -22.64 -10.10
C GLU A 391 9.83 -21.60 -11.23
N VAL A 392 11.03 -21.13 -11.50
CA VAL A 392 11.29 -20.20 -12.62
C VAL A 392 10.86 -20.84 -13.95
N GLU A 393 11.25 -22.10 -14.20
CA GLU A 393 10.91 -22.84 -15.43
C GLU A 393 9.40 -22.93 -15.65
N ARG A 394 8.61 -23.18 -14.58
CA ARG A 394 7.14 -23.21 -14.65
C ARG A 394 6.53 -21.86 -15.05
N LEU A 395 7.24 -20.77 -14.78
CA LEU A 395 6.78 -19.41 -15.08
C LEU A 395 7.31 -18.84 -16.41
N LEU A 396 8.18 -19.56 -17.14
CA LEU A 396 8.62 -19.14 -18.47
C LEU A 396 7.48 -19.03 -19.50
N PRO A 397 6.48 -19.94 -19.57
CA PRO A 397 5.38 -19.79 -20.51
C PRO A 397 4.54 -18.50 -20.29
N PRO A 398 4.09 -18.14 -19.07
CA PRO A 398 3.46 -16.83 -18.85
C PRO A 398 4.38 -15.65 -19.11
N MET A 399 5.68 -15.73 -18.79
CA MET A 399 6.67 -14.71 -19.12
C MET A 399 6.73 -14.43 -20.62
N ARG A 400 6.79 -15.49 -21.45
CA ARG A 400 6.79 -15.35 -22.90
C ARG A 400 5.52 -14.64 -23.42
N ARG A 401 4.36 -14.90 -22.81
CA ARG A 401 3.12 -14.19 -23.18
C ARG A 401 3.18 -12.71 -22.78
N CYS A 402 3.77 -12.36 -21.62
CA CYS A 402 4.01 -10.97 -21.24
C CYS A 402 4.90 -10.26 -22.26
N LEU A 403 6.02 -10.89 -22.65
CA LEU A 403 6.95 -10.32 -23.63
C LEU A 403 6.35 -10.24 -25.04
N THR A 404 5.51 -11.18 -25.44
CA THR A 404 4.75 -11.10 -26.69
C THR A 404 3.77 -9.94 -26.66
N TRP A 405 3.02 -9.76 -25.55
CA TRP A 405 2.17 -8.59 -25.40
C TRP A 405 2.97 -7.30 -25.52
N LEU A 406 4.11 -7.21 -24.82
CA LEU A 406 4.98 -6.04 -24.83
C LEU A 406 5.45 -5.65 -26.22
N THR A 407 5.86 -6.63 -27.05
CA THR A 407 6.43 -6.38 -28.37
C THR A 407 5.39 -6.22 -29.48
N ASP A 408 4.26 -6.91 -29.40
CA ASP A 408 3.30 -7.06 -30.49
C ASP A 408 2.00 -6.27 -30.27
N LEU A 409 1.56 -6.10 -29.01
CA LEU A 409 0.29 -5.48 -28.67
C LEU A 409 0.42 -4.17 -27.90
N GLY A 410 1.36 -4.07 -26.96
CA GLY A 410 1.52 -2.91 -26.10
C GLY A 410 2.14 -1.68 -26.78
N CYS A 411 2.72 -1.84 -27.99
CA CYS A 411 3.37 -0.75 -28.72
C CYS A 411 2.43 -0.15 -29.76
N HIS A 412 1.68 0.90 -29.38
CA HIS A 412 0.71 1.54 -30.29
C HIS A 412 1.30 2.71 -31.08
N SER A 413 2.07 3.60 -30.44
CA SER A 413 2.54 4.84 -31.05
C SER A 413 4.05 4.89 -31.14
N HIS A 414 4.59 5.16 -32.34
CA HIS A 414 6.02 5.35 -32.57
C HIS A 414 6.95 4.24 -32.04
N GLY A 415 6.40 3.03 -31.79
CA GLY A 415 7.14 1.88 -31.25
C GLY A 415 7.47 2.00 -29.77
N PHE A 416 6.69 2.76 -29.01
CA PHE A 416 6.72 2.85 -27.56
C PHE A 416 5.54 2.10 -26.93
N VAL A 417 5.74 1.55 -25.77
CA VAL A 417 4.67 0.98 -24.95
C VAL A 417 3.78 2.11 -24.47
N SER A 418 2.50 2.03 -24.79
CA SER A 418 1.54 3.10 -24.52
C SER A 418 0.16 2.54 -24.18
N TYR A 419 -0.71 3.37 -23.66
CA TYR A 419 -2.06 2.99 -23.26
C TYR A 419 -3.12 3.99 -23.73
N ILE A 420 -4.32 3.46 -23.87
CA ILE A 420 -5.56 4.22 -24.06
C ILE A 420 -6.73 3.43 -23.44
N ASP A 421 -7.66 4.13 -22.81
CA ASP A 421 -8.93 3.51 -22.43
C ASP A 421 -9.89 3.54 -23.63
N GLU A 422 -10.02 2.40 -24.31
CA GLU A 422 -10.93 2.26 -25.46
C GLU A 422 -12.41 2.12 -25.04
N SER A 423 -12.68 1.81 -23.76
CA SER A 423 -14.04 1.65 -23.26
C SER A 423 -14.72 2.99 -22.95
N GLY A 424 -13.93 4.03 -22.64
CA GLY A 424 -14.39 5.30 -22.10
C GLY A 424 -15.03 5.20 -20.71
N GLN A 425 -14.86 4.05 -20.03
CA GLN A 425 -15.40 3.76 -18.69
C GLN A 425 -14.30 3.33 -17.70
N GLY A 426 -13.07 3.14 -18.18
CA GLY A 426 -11.91 2.78 -17.39
C GLY A 426 -11.15 3.98 -16.84
N LEU A 427 -9.93 3.71 -16.34
CA LEU A 427 -9.01 4.74 -15.85
C LEU A 427 -8.46 5.57 -17.00
N ALA A 428 -8.48 6.89 -16.87
CA ALA A 428 -7.92 7.82 -17.85
C ALA A 428 -6.40 7.65 -17.98
N ASN A 429 -5.71 7.40 -16.86
CA ASN A 429 -4.29 7.06 -16.80
C ASN A 429 -4.12 5.63 -16.31
N GLN A 430 -3.20 4.87 -16.94
CA GLN A 430 -2.99 3.44 -16.69
C GLN A 430 -1.55 3.10 -16.22
N GLY A 431 -0.77 4.10 -15.82
CA GLY A 431 0.48 3.96 -15.11
C GLY A 431 0.29 3.96 -13.60
N TRP A 432 1.39 4.03 -12.83
CA TRP A 432 1.30 4.05 -11.37
C TRP A 432 0.63 5.33 -10.82
N LYS A 433 0.74 6.44 -11.55
CA LYS A 433 -0.03 7.67 -11.32
C LYS A 433 -1.31 7.60 -12.15
N ASP A 434 -2.33 6.98 -11.61
CA ASP A 434 -3.55 6.63 -12.34
C ASP A 434 -4.72 7.63 -12.17
N SER A 435 -4.53 8.72 -11.38
CA SER A 435 -5.52 9.80 -11.33
C SER A 435 -5.61 10.55 -12.68
N TRP A 436 -6.77 11.08 -13.00
CA TRP A 436 -7.09 11.69 -14.28
C TRP A 436 -6.17 12.86 -14.65
N ASP A 437 -5.66 13.59 -13.65
CA ASP A 437 -4.82 14.78 -13.76
C ASP A 437 -3.30 14.48 -13.66
N ALA A 438 -2.91 13.22 -13.51
CA ALA A 438 -1.54 12.83 -13.16
C ALA A 438 -0.51 13.12 -14.26
N VAL A 439 -0.93 13.08 -15.55
CA VAL A 439 -0.06 13.30 -16.69
C VAL A 439 -0.41 14.63 -17.35
N GLN A 440 0.43 15.62 -17.08
CA GLN A 440 0.21 16.99 -17.53
C GLN A 440 1.50 17.66 -17.97
N PHE A 441 1.41 18.67 -18.82
CA PHE A 441 2.52 19.52 -19.23
C PHE A 441 2.97 20.44 -18.10
N ARG A 442 4.15 21.04 -18.22
CA ARG A 442 4.68 22.00 -17.25
C ARG A 442 3.76 23.21 -17.05
N ASP A 443 2.99 23.60 -18.06
CA ASP A 443 2.01 24.69 -18.02
C ASP A 443 0.67 24.30 -17.37
N GLY A 444 0.49 23.02 -16.95
CA GLY A 444 -0.71 22.50 -16.31
C GLY A 444 -1.75 21.93 -17.28
N ARG A 445 -1.53 21.96 -18.58
CA ARG A 445 -2.40 21.33 -19.58
C ARG A 445 -2.33 19.81 -19.44
N ILE A 446 -3.49 19.17 -19.33
CA ILE A 446 -3.59 17.71 -19.25
C ILE A 446 -3.21 17.08 -20.59
N ALA A 447 -2.42 16.01 -20.55
CA ALA A 447 -2.02 15.27 -21.74
C ALA A 447 -3.16 14.38 -22.27
N SER A 448 -3.16 14.16 -23.59
CA SER A 448 -4.19 13.38 -24.28
C SER A 448 -3.69 11.99 -24.67
N ALA A 449 -4.42 10.94 -24.25
CA ALA A 449 -4.13 9.56 -24.65
C ALA A 449 -4.34 9.33 -26.16
N PRO A 450 -3.61 8.37 -26.80
CA PRO A 450 -2.67 7.41 -26.19
C PRO A 450 -1.42 8.04 -25.61
N LEU A 451 -0.97 7.57 -24.45
CA LEU A 451 0.20 8.08 -23.75
C LEU A 451 1.26 7.00 -23.56
N ALA A 452 2.52 7.35 -23.85
CA ALA A 452 3.69 6.52 -23.58
C ALA A 452 4.47 7.12 -22.40
N LEU A 453 4.37 6.53 -21.20
CA LEU A 453 5.04 6.99 -19.99
C LEU A 453 6.52 6.65 -20.00
N CYS A 454 7.38 7.52 -19.49
CA CYS A 454 8.84 7.33 -19.51
C CYS A 454 9.29 6.12 -18.68
N GLU A 455 8.79 5.95 -17.45
CA GLU A 455 9.14 4.83 -16.57
C GLU A 455 8.72 3.48 -17.18
N VAL A 456 7.59 3.44 -17.88
CA VAL A 456 7.13 2.22 -18.56
C VAL A 456 8.09 1.79 -19.66
N GLN A 457 8.73 2.75 -20.35
CA GLN A 457 9.79 2.40 -21.31
C GLN A 457 11.01 1.81 -20.60
N GLY A 458 11.35 2.30 -19.41
CA GLY A 458 12.40 1.72 -18.55
C GLY A 458 12.07 0.27 -18.18
N TYR A 459 10.88 0.01 -17.70
CA TYR A 459 10.41 -1.35 -17.34
C TYR A 459 10.33 -2.27 -18.56
N ALA A 460 9.92 -1.76 -19.72
CA ALA A 460 9.86 -2.52 -20.96
C ALA A 460 11.27 -2.94 -21.44
N TYR A 461 12.26 -2.04 -21.32
CA TYR A 461 13.65 -2.34 -21.61
C TYR A 461 14.19 -3.42 -20.65
N GLU A 462 14.02 -3.22 -19.35
CA GLU A 462 14.46 -4.16 -18.30
C GLU A 462 13.82 -5.54 -18.51
N ALA A 463 12.49 -5.59 -18.73
CA ALA A 463 11.77 -6.83 -18.96
C ALA A 463 12.25 -7.60 -20.21
N ALA A 464 12.52 -6.89 -21.29
CA ALA A 464 13.04 -7.51 -22.52
C ALA A 464 14.44 -8.10 -22.32
N MET A 465 15.32 -7.40 -21.62
CA MET A 465 16.67 -7.88 -21.29
C MET A 465 16.62 -9.05 -20.30
N ALA A 466 15.79 -8.93 -19.25
CA ALA A 466 15.54 -9.98 -18.27
C ALA A 466 15.00 -11.26 -18.91
N GLY A 467 14.01 -11.12 -19.80
CA GLY A 467 13.45 -12.26 -20.52
C GLY A 467 14.44 -12.93 -21.46
N ALA A 468 15.30 -12.17 -22.11
CA ALA A 468 16.38 -12.72 -22.93
C ALA A 468 17.37 -13.54 -22.10
N GLU A 469 17.78 -13.04 -20.92
CA GLU A 469 18.68 -13.76 -20.02
C GLU A 469 18.01 -15.03 -19.46
N LEU A 470 16.75 -14.97 -19.07
CA LEU A 470 16.02 -16.13 -18.54
C LEU A 470 15.91 -17.25 -19.59
N VAL A 471 15.54 -16.97 -20.84
CA VAL A 471 15.41 -18.04 -21.83
C VAL A 471 16.75 -18.67 -22.19
N GLU A 472 17.85 -17.93 -22.18
CA GLU A 472 19.21 -18.47 -22.37
C GLU A 472 19.62 -19.36 -21.18
N ALA A 473 19.35 -18.91 -19.95
CA ALA A 473 19.70 -19.68 -18.76
C ALA A 473 18.96 -21.02 -18.66
N PHE A 474 17.81 -21.15 -19.32
CA PHE A 474 16.99 -22.35 -19.36
C PHE A 474 17.00 -23.05 -20.75
N ASP A 475 18.04 -22.82 -21.56
CA ASP A 475 18.27 -23.45 -22.88
C ASP A 475 17.06 -23.29 -23.84
N GLN A 476 16.39 -22.14 -23.82
CA GLN A 476 15.25 -21.82 -24.68
C GLN A 476 15.61 -20.78 -25.74
N GLU A 477 14.92 -20.80 -26.86
CA GLU A 477 15.12 -19.87 -27.97
C GLU A 477 14.36 -18.53 -27.78
N GLY A 478 14.80 -17.49 -28.50
CA GLY A 478 14.09 -16.21 -28.64
C GLY A 478 14.75 -15.02 -27.96
N ALA A 479 15.92 -15.17 -27.35
CA ALA A 479 16.65 -14.10 -26.67
C ALA A 479 16.96 -12.89 -27.58
N ASP A 480 17.41 -13.15 -28.81
CA ASP A 480 17.82 -12.09 -29.75
C ASP A 480 16.67 -11.12 -30.09
N ARG A 481 15.47 -11.64 -30.30
CA ARG A 481 14.29 -10.81 -30.58
C ARG A 481 14.05 -9.75 -29.50
N TRP A 482 14.20 -10.12 -28.24
CA TRP A 482 13.94 -9.20 -27.13
C TRP A 482 15.10 -8.25 -26.90
N ARG A 483 16.35 -8.68 -27.15
CA ARG A 483 17.51 -7.78 -27.18
C ARG A 483 17.40 -6.73 -28.30
N GLU A 484 16.95 -7.14 -29.48
CA GLU A 484 16.71 -6.21 -30.60
C GLU A 484 15.60 -5.21 -30.27
N PHE A 485 14.50 -5.66 -29.64
CA PHE A 485 13.45 -4.79 -29.14
C PHE A 485 14.00 -3.78 -28.13
N ALA A 486 14.75 -4.22 -27.12
CA ALA A 486 15.36 -3.37 -26.10
C ALA A 486 16.32 -2.33 -26.73
N ALA A 487 17.21 -2.76 -27.62
CA ALA A 487 18.14 -1.86 -28.30
C ALA A 487 17.39 -0.81 -29.15
N GLY A 488 16.36 -1.23 -29.88
CA GLY A 488 15.50 -0.34 -30.64
C GLY A 488 14.77 0.66 -29.77
N LEU A 489 14.22 0.22 -28.63
CA LEU A 489 13.55 1.06 -27.65
C LEU A 489 14.48 2.11 -27.06
N ALA A 490 15.68 1.71 -26.62
CA ALA A 490 16.68 2.63 -26.06
C ALA A 490 17.09 3.73 -27.07
N LYS A 491 17.26 3.36 -28.33
CA LYS A 491 17.58 4.34 -29.42
C LYS A 491 16.44 5.34 -29.60
N ARG A 492 15.19 4.87 -29.64
CA ARG A 492 14.01 5.75 -29.79
C ARG A 492 13.81 6.62 -28.57
N PHE A 493 14.00 6.08 -27.35
CA PHE A 493 13.88 6.82 -26.08
C PHE A 493 14.82 8.03 -26.06
N ARG A 494 16.12 7.82 -26.36
CA ARG A 494 17.10 8.91 -26.45
C ARG A 494 16.75 9.97 -27.46
N ALA A 495 16.10 9.60 -28.56
CA ALA A 495 15.73 10.53 -29.63
C ALA A 495 14.47 11.35 -29.34
N ARG A 496 13.61 10.93 -28.39
CA ARG A 496 12.26 11.49 -28.26
C ARG A 496 11.88 11.98 -26.87
N PHE A 497 12.37 11.36 -25.77
CA PHE A 497 11.91 11.68 -24.42
C PHE A 497 12.67 12.84 -23.77
N TRP A 498 13.89 13.14 -24.18
CA TRP A 498 14.68 14.17 -23.54
C TRP A 498 14.18 15.57 -23.87
N VAL A 499 13.90 16.35 -22.81
CA VAL A 499 13.54 17.77 -22.83
C VAL A 499 14.49 18.54 -21.92
N GLU A 500 14.51 19.88 -22.03
CA GLU A 500 15.42 20.73 -21.31
C GLU A 500 14.70 21.92 -20.67
N ASP A 501 15.19 22.35 -19.51
CA ASP A 501 14.85 23.60 -18.86
C ASP A 501 16.12 24.38 -18.45
N SER A 502 15.96 25.46 -17.70
CA SER A 502 17.09 26.28 -17.22
C SER A 502 18.07 25.54 -16.28
N GLN A 503 17.69 24.37 -15.74
CA GLN A 503 18.50 23.53 -14.84
C GLN A 503 19.10 22.30 -15.54
N GLY A 504 18.81 22.09 -16.83
CA GLY A 504 19.36 21.05 -17.67
C GLY A 504 18.33 20.06 -18.19
N ALA A 505 18.84 19.02 -18.84
CA ALA A 505 18.03 18.01 -19.53
C ALA A 505 17.46 16.97 -18.56
N TYR A 506 16.27 16.43 -18.90
CA TYR A 506 15.61 15.30 -18.21
C TYR A 506 14.58 14.65 -19.15
N PRO A 507 14.16 13.40 -18.89
CA PRO A 507 13.10 12.78 -19.67
C PRO A 507 11.73 13.39 -19.37
N ALA A 508 10.95 13.71 -20.41
CA ALA A 508 9.53 14.07 -20.31
C ALA A 508 8.75 12.93 -19.62
N ILE A 509 7.70 13.27 -18.87
CA ILE A 509 6.89 12.27 -18.17
C ILE A 509 6.24 11.28 -19.15
N ALA A 510 5.83 11.76 -20.34
CA ALA A 510 5.18 10.95 -21.37
C ALA A 510 5.40 11.55 -22.77
N LEU A 511 5.01 10.75 -23.79
CA LEU A 511 4.75 11.26 -25.15
C LEU A 511 3.28 11.09 -25.48
N GLU A 512 2.68 12.11 -26.12
CA GLU A 512 1.34 12.02 -26.75
C GLU A 512 1.40 11.19 -28.06
N ALA A 513 0.25 10.91 -28.64
CA ALA A 513 0.12 10.09 -29.86
C ALA A 513 0.91 10.62 -31.08
N ASP A 514 1.08 11.93 -31.21
CA ASP A 514 1.84 12.58 -32.27
C ASP A 514 3.35 12.63 -31.99
N GLY A 515 3.76 12.17 -30.81
CA GLY A 515 5.15 12.19 -30.32
C GLY A 515 5.54 13.49 -29.61
N THR A 516 4.59 14.37 -29.29
CA THR A 516 4.82 15.57 -28.47
C THR A 516 5.23 15.18 -27.06
N PRO A 517 6.40 15.66 -26.55
CA PRO A 517 6.83 15.39 -25.18
C PRO A 517 5.97 16.16 -24.18
N VAL A 518 5.44 15.46 -23.19
CA VAL A 518 4.78 16.06 -22.02
C VAL A 518 5.86 16.47 -21.02
N ASP A 519 6.22 17.73 -21.04
CA ASP A 519 7.48 18.28 -20.55
C ASP A 519 7.54 18.58 -19.06
N SER A 520 6.63 18.06 -18.24
CA SER A 520 6.71 18.24 -16.79
C SER A 520 7.83 17.40 -16.18
N LEU A 521 8.54 18.00 -15.20
CA LEU A 521 9.50 17.29 -14.37
C LEU A 521 8.76 16.56 -13.24
N SER A 522 8.97 15.25 -13.13
CA SER A 522 8.27 14.40 -12.17
C SER A 522 9.16 13.29 -11.62
N SER A 523 8.76 12.69 -10.50
CA SER A 523 9.49 11.58 -9.87
C SER A 523 9.61 10.33 -10.76
N ASN A 524 8.76 10.17 -11.79
CA ASN A 524 8.81 9.06 -12.76
C ASN A 524 10.22 8.84 -13.35
N ILE A 525 11.02 9.91 -13.51
CA ILE A 525 12.40 9.78 -14.00
C ILE A 525 13.29 8.93 -13.06
N GLY A 526 12.99 8.89 -11.76
CA GLY A 526 13.69 8.06 -10.79
C GLY A 526 13.55 6.56 -11.06
N HIS A 527 12.43 6.14 -11.63
CA HIS A 527 12.17 4.74 -11.99
C HIS A 527 12.96 4.26 -13.21
N LEU A 528 13.59 5.16 -13.96
CA LEU A 528 14.49 4.81 -15.07
C LEU A 528 15.86 4.32 -14.58
N LEU A 529 16.26 4.75 -13.36
CA LEU A 529 17.55 4.37 -12.79
C LEU A 529 17.59 2.86 -12.47
N GLY A 530 18.67 2.22 -12.82
CA GLY A 530 18.88 0.79 -12.57
C GLY A 530 18.19 -0.16 -13.53
N THR A 531 17.37 0.32 -14.50
CA THR A 531 16.75 -0.52 -15.54
C THR A 531 17.70 -0.96 -16.65
N GLY A 532 18.86 -0.30 -16.79
CA GLY A 532 19.81 -0.52 -17.88
C GLY A 532 19.51 0.29 -19.16
N LEU A 533 18.38 1.02 -19.20
CA LEU A 533 18.03 1.86 -20.35
C LEU A 533 18.98 3.04 -20.53
N LEU A 534 19.42 3.63 -19.42
CA LEU A 534 20.25 4.83 -19.39
C LEU A 534 21.74 4.51 -19.34
N ASP A 535 22.56 5.38 -19.91
CA ASP A 535 24.01 5.36 -19.66
C ASP A 535 24.39 6.12 -18.39
N ALA A 536 25.67 6.11 -18.03
CA ALA A 536 26.15 6.73 -16.79
C ALA A 536 25.95 8.26 -16.77
N SER A 537 26.09 8.93 -17.92
CA SER A 537 25.90 10.39 -18.02
C SER A 537 24.43 10.77 -17.93
N GLU A 538 23.55 10.02 -18.55
CA GLU A 538 22.10 10.16 -18.46
C GLU A 538 21.61 9.93 -17.02
N SER A 539 22.16 8.89 -16.35
CA SER A 539 21.85 8.59 -14.95
C SER A 539 22.28 9.69 -13.98
N ASP A 540 23.43 10.34 -14.21
CA ASP A 540 23.91 11.46 -13.41
C ASP A 540 23.05 12.72 -13.59
N LEU A 541 22.55 12.98 -14.81
CA LEU A 541 21.57 14.04 -15.05
C LEU A 541 20.30 13.84 -14.21
N ILE A 542 19.76 12.63 -14.23
CA ILE A 542 18.57 12.30 -13.44
C ILE A 542 18.85 12.42 -11.94
N ALA A 543 20.00 11.93 -11.45
CA ALA A 543 20.37 12.03 -10.05
C ALA A 543 20.41 13.47 -9.55
N ARG A 544 20.94 14.41 -10.36
CA ARG A 544 20.90 15.84 -10.04
C ARG A 544 19.48 16.38 -9.95
N ARG A 545 18.59 15.98 -10.88
CA ARG A 545 17.19 16.45 -10.87
C ARG A 545 16.43 15.91 -9.66
N LEU A 546 16.63 14.65 -9.29
CA LEU A 546 16.02 14.03 -8.10
C LEU A 546 16.50 14.71 -6.80
N GLY A 547 17.76 15.14 -6.72
CA GLY A 547 18.30 15.89 -5.59
C GLY A 547 17.86 17.35 -5.52
N SER A 548 17.27 17.90 -6.59
CA SER A 548 16.87 19.31 -6.62
C SER A 548 15.72 19.63 -5.68
N SER A 549 15.62 20.87 -5.19
CA SER A 549 14.53 21.33 -4.33
C SER A 549 13.16 21.34 -5.02
N GLU A 550 13.11 21.22 -6.33
CA GLU A 550 11.86 21.09 -7.07
C GLU A 550 11.19 19.73 -6.84
N LEU A 551 11.98 18.63 -6.83
CA LEU A 551 11.49 17.28 -6.57
C LEU A 551 11.70 16.84 -5.12
N ASN A 552 12.87 17.08 -4.53
CA ASN A 552 13.14 16.68 -3.15
C ASN A 552 12.52 17.69 -2.17
N SER A 553 11.46 17.24 -1.49
CA SER A 553 10.77 18.04 -0.47
C SER A 553 11.53 18.13 0.86
N GLY A 554 12.53 17.27 1.09
CA GLY A 554 13.14 17.02 2.39
C GLY A 554 12.38 16.00 3.25
N PHE A 555 11.22 15.49 2.75
CA PHE A 555 10.48 14.35 3.30
C PHE A 555 10.38 13.20 2.30
N GLY A 556 10.97 13.33 1.11
CA GLY A 556 10.93 12.41 -0.01
C GLY A 556 10.71 13.14 -1.34
N LEU A 557 10.50 12.39 -2.42
CA LEU A 557 10.29 12.94 -3.76
C LEU A 557 8.83 13.38 -3.95
N ARG A 558 8.65 14.60 -4.46
CA ARG A 558 7.37 15.06 -4.97
C ARG A 558 7.05 14.37 -6.29
N THR A 559 5.82 13.96 -6.44
CA THR A 559 5.33 13.34 -7.68
C THR A 559 5.37 14.27 -8.88
N LEU A 560 5.25 15.58 -8.66
CA LEU A 560 5.38 16.64 -9.65
C LEU A 560 6.27 17.76 -9.10
N ALA A 561 7.14 18.33 -9.93
CA ALA A 561 8.02 19.43 -9.54
C ALA A 561 7.24 20.65 -9.05
N SER A 562 7.72 21.28 -7.98
CA SER A 562 7.07 22.46 -7.37
C SER A 562 7.01 23.69 -8.28
N SER A 563 7.77 23.70 -9.37
CA SER A 563 7.74 24.73 -10.41
C SER A 563 6.66 24.54 -11.48
N SER A 564 6.00 23.39 -11.52
CA SER A 564 4.94 23.09 -12.50
C SER A 564 3.64 23.82 -12.15
N ALA A 565 2.90 24.29 -13.16
CA ALA A 565 1.67 25.07 -12.93
C ALA A 565 0.56 24.25 -12.25
N GLY A 566 0.52 22.92 -12.47
CA GLY A 566 -0.43 22.02 -11.82
C GLY A 566 0.04 21.47 -10.47
N PHE A 567 1.14 21.98 -9.91
CA PHE A 567 1.63 21.51 -8.61
C PHE A 567 0.65 21.81 -7.48
N ASN A 568 0.28 20.78 -6.74
CA ASN A 568 -0.47 20.88 -5.49
C ASN A 568 0.09 19.88 -4.48
N PRO A 569 0.72 20.32 -3.38
CA PRO A 569 1.37 19.41 -2.42
C PRO A 569 0.42 18.43 -1.74
N LEU A 570 -0.89 18.65 -1.78
CA LEU A 570 -1.92 17.74 -1.27
C LEU A 570 -2.77 17.11 -2.38
N SER A 571 -2.34 17.16 -3.64
CA SER A 571 -2.94 16.36 -4.72
C SER A 571 -2.53 14.89 -4.58
N TYR A 572 -3.36 13.96 -5.08
CA TYR A 572 -3.06 12.53 -5.02
C TYR A 572 -1.77 12.18 -5.79
N HIS A 573 -1.58 12.71 -7.04
CA HIS A 573 -0.40 12.44 -7.86
C HIS A 573 0.33 13.69 -8.40
N CYS A 574 -0.11 14.92 -8.05
CA CYS A 574 0.43 16.13 -8.65
C CYS A 574 1.20 17.00 -7.64
N GLY A 575 2.02 16.39 -6.77
CA GLY A 575 2.88 17.14 -5.85
C GLY A 575 3.05 16.52 -4.47
N SER A 576 2.24 15.55 -4.07
CA SER A 576 2.42 14.71 -2.87
C SER A 576 3.70 13.88 -2.93
N VAL A 577 4.08 13.30 -1.80
CA VAL A 577 5.18 12.33 -1.68
C VAL A 577 4.61 10.93 -1.45
N TRP A 578 5.12 9.96 -2.24
CA TRP A 578 4.83 8.55 -2.09
C TRP A 578 6.07 7.80 -1.63
N ALA A 579 5.94 7.01 -0.56
CA ALA A 579 7.10 6.34 0.03
C ALA A 579 7.75 5.34 -0.94
N HIS A 580 6.95 4.54 -1.67
CA HIS A 580 7.45 3.57 -2.64
C HIS A 580 8.17 4.23 -3.83
N ASP A 581 7.61 5.29 -4.38
CA ASP A 581 8.19 6.06 -5.49
C ASP A 581 9.59 6.60 -5.12
N THR A 582 9.68 7.18 -3.91
CA THR A 582 10.97 7.60 -3.36
C THR A 582 11.93 6.44 -3.13
N ALA A 583 11.45 5.29 -2.62
CA ALA A 583 12.30 4.11 -2.37
C ALA A 583 12.79 3.45 -3.67
N ILE A 584 11.99 3.43 -4.73
CA ILE A 584 12.42 2.97 -6.06
C ILE A 584 13.54 3.87 -6.59
N ALA A 585 13.39 5.19 -6.47
CA ALA A 585 14.45 6.13 -6.84
C ALA A 585 15.72 5.92 -6.00
N ILE A 586 15.62 5.71 -4.68
CA ILE A 586 16.75 5.38 -3.80
C ILE A 586 17.45 4.10 -4.27
N ALA A 587 16.69 3.03 -4.58
CA ALA A 587 17.26 1.78 -5.09
C ALA A 587 17.99 1.97 -6.43
N GLY A 588 17.45 2.81 -7.31
CA GLY A 588 18.09 3.21 -8.57
C GLY A 588 19.37 4.03 -8.38
N LEU A 589 19.33 5.02 -7.48
CA LEU A 589 20.50 5.84 -7.11
C LEU A 589 21.62 5.00 -6.50
N ALA A 590 21.30 3.96 -5.71
CA ALA A 590 22.28 3.04 -5.14
C ALA A 590 23.03 2.22 -6.22
N ARG A 591 22.48 2.11 -7.42
CA ARG A 591 23.11 1.46 -8.60
C ARG A 591 23.81 2.47 -9.50
N THR A 592 23.69 3.76 -9.23
CA THR A 592 24.25 4.84 -10.03
C THR A 592 25.54 5.33 -9.39
N SER A 593 26.64 5.37 -10.16
CA SER A 593 27.92 5.88 -9.70
C SER A 593 27.95 7.42 -9.72
N GLY A 594 28.72 8.03 -8.83
CA GLY A 594 28.98 9.47 -8.81
C GLY A 594 28.50 10.17 -7.55
N ALA A 595 28.96 11.41 -7.34
CA ALA A 595 28.69 12.21 -6.16
C ALA A 595 27.22 12.63 -6.11
N SER A 596 26.64 13.06 -7.23
CA SER A 596 25.24 13.50 -7.33
C SER A 596 24.25 12.40 -6.90
N ALA A 597 24.51 11.17 -7.35
CA ALA A 597 23.66 10.03 -6.98
C ALA A 597 23.76 9.72 -5.48
N ARG A 598 24.95 9.76 -4.92
CA ARG A 598 25.17 9.52 -3.48
C ARG A 598 24.52 10.61 -2.62
N GLU A 599 24.69 11.89 -2.98
CA GLU A 599 24.10 13.02 -2.27
C GLU A 599 22.56 12.97 -2.29
N ALA A 600 21.98 12.70 -3.47
CA ALA A 600 20.54 12.55 -3.62
C ALA A 600 20.02 11.36 -2.80
N LEU A 601 20.68 10.20 -2.84
CA LEU A 601 20.31 9.02 -2.06
C LEU A 601 20.29 9.32 -0.56
N VAL A 602 21.37 9.89 -0.01
CA VAL A 602 21.49 10.19 1.42
C VAL A 602 20.40 11.17 1.85
N SER A 603 20.16 12.21 1.05
CA SER A 603 19.12 13.20 1.33
C SER A 603 17.71 12.61 1.31
N LEU A 604 17.42 11.71 0.37
CA LEU A 604 16.11 11.06 0.27
C LEU A 604 15.88 10.04 1.38
N VAL A 605 16.90 9.29 1.78
CA VAL A 605 16.83 8.37 2.93
C VAL A 605 16.54 9.16 4.21
N ASP A 606 17.30 10.23 4.50
CA ASP A 606 17.04 11.09 5.65
C ASP A 606 15.62 11.68 5.61
N GLY A 607 15.17 12.11 4.43
CA GLY A 607 13.82 12.63 4.22
C GLY A 607 12.74 11.63 4.58
N LEU A 608 12.84 10.38 4.11
CA LEU A 608 11.87 9.33 4.45
C LEU A 608 11.92 8.94 5.93
N LEU A 609 13.10 8.92 6.57
CA LEU A 609 13.21 8.66 8.00
C LEU A 609 12.56 9.78 8.84
N TYR A 610 12.66 11.03 8.42
CA TYR A 610 11.92 12.13 9.05
C TYR A 610 10.42 12.02 8.84
N ALA A 611 9.99 11.64 7.65
CA ALA A 611 8.57 11.40 7.39
C ALA A 611 8.05 10.26 8.26
N ALA A 612 8.80 9.16 8.36
CA ALA A 612 8.45 8.01 9.18
C ALA A 612 8.27 8.39 10.66
N GLU A 613 9.16 9.23 11.22
CA GLU A 613 9.03 9.74 12.58
C GLU A 613 7.72 10.50 12.78
N GLY A 614 7.35 11.36 11.80
CA GLY A 614 6.09 12.12 11.82
C GLY A 614 4.83 11.26 11.77
N PHE A 615 4.93 10.03 11.24
CA PHE A 615 3.85 9.03 11.19
C PHE A 615 4.02 7.87 12.19
N GLY A 616 4.81 8.05 13.24
CA GLY A 616 5.04 7.00 14.24
C GLY A 616 5.69 5.74 13.68
N TYR A 617 6.54 5.90 12.64
CA TYR A 617 7.25 4.85 11.91
C TYR A 617 6.35 3.86 11.14
N ARG A 618 5.13 4.28 10.82
CA ARG A 618 4.24 3.60 9.87
C ARG A 618 3.97 4.56 8.73
N LEU A 619 4.64 4.38 7.60
CA LEU A 619 4.45 5.26 6.44
C LEU A 619 3.08 5.00 5.79
N PRO A 620 2.26 6.04 5.60
CA PRO A 620 1.02 5.91 4.85
C PRO A 620 1.31 5.76 3.34
N GLU A 621 0.29 5.49 2.56
CA GLU A 621 0.34 5.43 1.10
C GLU A 621 1.03 6.66 0.50
N LEU A 622 0.58 7.86 0.90
CA LEU A 622 1.13 9.14 0.50
C LEU A 622 0.91 10.20 1.58
N TYR A 623 1.63 11.30 1.45
CA TYR A 623 1.53 12.48 2.32
C TYR A 623 1.91 13.75 1.56
N GLY A 624 1.68 14.91 2.20
CA GLY A 624 1.87 16.20 1.56
C GLY A 624 3.31 16.47 1.13
N GLY A 625 3.48 17.00 -0.08
CA GLY A 625 4.78 17.38 -0.66
C GLY A 625 5.27 18.78 -0.29
N HIS A 626 4.86 19.32 0.86
CA HIS A 626 5.39 20.59 1.39
C HIS A 626 6.88 20.47 1.67
N ALA A 627 7.60 21.58 1.61
CA ALA A 627 9.02 21.59 1.92
C ALA A 627 9.27 21.45 3.43
N ARG A 628 10.27 20.63 3.81
CA ARG A 628 10.72 20.48 5.20
C ARG A 628 11.20 21.80 5.82
N GLY A 629 11.62 22.77 5.02
CA GLY A 629 11.94 24.11 5.50
C GLY A 629 10.73 24.89 5.99
N ASP A 630 9.53 24.57 5.52
CA ASP A 630 8.28 25.24 5.87
C ASP A 630 7.54 24.55 7.02
N LEU A 631 7.72 23.23 7.16
CA LEU A 631 7.02 22.40 8.14
C LEU A 631 7.99 21.49 8.88
N SER A 632 7.77 21.32 10.19
CA SER A 632 8.59 20.41 11.04
C SER A 632 8.23 18.93 10.88
N ALA A 633 7.06 18.61 10.32
CA ALA A 633 6.58 17.27 10.05
C ALA A 633 5.75 17.25 8.75
N PRO A 634 5.70 16.13 8.03
CA PRO A 634 4.87 16.02 6.83
C PRO A 634 3.38 16.11 7.17
N LEU A 635 2.61 16.77 6.31
CA LEU A 635 1.15 16.78 6.45
C LEU A 635 0.57 15.47 5.92
N PRO A 636 -0.34 14.82 6.66
CA PRO A 636 -1.02 13.64 6.17
C PRO A 636 -1.95 13.98 4.99
N TYR A 637 -2.00 13.09 4.00
CA TYR A 637 -3.05 13.14 2.99
C TYR A 637 -4.34 12.58 3.60
N PRO A 638 -5.50 13.25 3.45
CA PRO A 638 -6.70 12.92 4.22
C PRO A 638 -7.19 11.47 4.11
N ALA A 639 -7.25 10.93 2.89
CA ALA A 639 -7.81 9.62 2.58
C ALA A 639 -6.76 8.53 2.26
N SER A 640 -5.52 8.77 2.66
CA SER A 640 -4.40 7.84 2.43
C SER A 640 -4.61 6.51 3.13
N CYS A 641 -4.41 5.40 2.41
CA CYS A 641 -4.35 4.08 3.03
C CYS A 641 -3.21 3.98 4.05
N HIS A 642 -3.48 3.32 5.16
CA HIS A 642 -2.54 3.13 6.25
C HIS A 642 -2.93 1.89 7.08
N PRO A 643 -2.25 0.74 6.88
CA PRO A 643 -1.02 0.51 6.10
C PRO A 643 -1.25 0.41 4.58
N GLN A 644 -0.14 0.59 3.84
CA GLN A 644 -0.03 0.33 2.40
C GLN A 644 1.20 -0.55 2.14
N ALA A 645 1.04 -1.64 1.38
CA ALA A 645 2.07 -2.67 1.22
C ALA A 645 3.38 -2.12 0.63
N TRP A 646 3.32 -1.38 -0.48
CA TRP A 646 4.52 -0.83 -1.09
C TRP A 646 5.17 0.29 -0.27
N ALA A 647 4.39 1.04 0.54
CA ALA A 647 4.95 2.02 1.46
C ALA A 647 5.70 1.33 2.61
N ALA A 648 5.14 0.27 3.18
CA ALA A 648 5.82 -0.54 4.20
C ALA A 648 7.06 -1.26 3.63
N ALA A 649 6.96 -1.85 2.42
CA ALA A 649 8.08 -2.50 1.74
C ALA A 649 9.26 -1.55 1.44
N SER A 650 9.01 -0.24 1.37
CA SER A 650 10.05 0.78 1.18
C SER A 650 11.15 0.73 2.24
N SER A 651 10.84 0.33 3.48
CA SER A 651 11.80 0.19 4.57
C SER A 651 12.90 -0.83 4.26
N ILE A 652 12.51 -1.96 3.67
CA ILE A 652 13.42 -3.05 3.28
C ILE A 652 14.23 -2.65 2.03
N ALA A 653 13.60 -1.94 1.09
CA ALA A 653 14.30 -1.39 -0.07
C ALA A 653 15.40 -0.39 0.32
N ILE A 654 15.12 0.51 1.28
CA ILE A 654 16.11 1.45 1.83
C ILE A 654 17.27 0.67 2.49
N LEU A 655 16.96 -0.34 3.29
CA LEU A 655 17.97 -1.18 3.93
C LEU A 655 18.86 -1.86 2.90
N ALA A 656 18.27 -2.48 1.88
CA ALA A 656 19.01 -3.14 0.79
C ALA A 656 19.85 -2.15 -0.04
N ALA A 657 19.33 -0.96 -0.31
CA ALA A 657 20.03 0.10 -1.04
C ALA A 657 21.24 0.63 -0.26
N LEU A 658 21.11 0.83 1.06
CA LEU A 658 22.21 1.25 1.92
C LEU A 658 23.33 0.19 2.02
N LEU A 659 22.94 -1.08 2.04
CA LEU A 659 23.88 -2.21 1.99
C LEU A 659 24.49 -2.43 0.60
N GLY A 660 23.85 -1.95 -0.46
CA GLY A 660 24.26 -2.18 -1.84
C GLY A 660 24.25 -3.67 -2.22
N VAL A 661 23.33 -4.46 -1.66
CA VAL A 661 23.26 -5.91 -1.88
C VAL A 661 22.68 -6.23 -3.25
N ARG A 662 23.45 -6.96 -4.05
CA ARG A 662 23.06 -7.42 -5.39
C ARG A 662 23.44 -8.89 -5.58
N PRO A 663 22.57 -9.83 -5.25
CA PRO A 663 22.84 -11.24 -5.47
C PRO A 663 22.66 -11.61 -6.94
N ASP A 664 23.50 -12.51 -7.37
CA ASP A 664 23.37 -13.33 -8.58
C ASP A 664 23.59 -14.78 -8.17
N VAL A 665 22.57 -15.34 -7.50
CA VAL A 665 22.66 -16.71 -6.97
C VAL A 665 22.88 -17.73 -8.08
N PRO A 666 22.23 -17.66 -9.25
CA PRO A 666 22.53 -18.55 -10.38
C PRO A 666 23.98 -18.41 -10.88
N GLY A 667 24.54 -17.20 -10.89
CA GLY A 667 25.93 -16.93 -11.23
C GLY A 667 26.93 -17.20 -10.09
N GLY A 668 26.45 -17.61 -8.91
CA GLY A 668 27.27 -17.94 -7.75
C GLY A 668 27.97 -16.72 -7.11
N THR A 669 27.38 -15.53 -7.21
CA THR A 669 27.96 -14.30 -6.67
C THR A 669 26.96 -13.44 -5.88
N VAL A 670 27.49 -12.67 -4.95
CA VAL A 670 26.78 -11.53 -4.35
C VAL A 670 27.73 -10.32 -4.36
N GLU A 671 27.28 -9.24 -4.97
CA GLU A 671 27.99 -7.96 -4.92
C GLU A 671 27.52 -7.17 -3.70
N LEU A 672 28.45 -6.55 -2.97
CA LEU A 672 28.17 -5.60 -1.90
C LEU A 672 28.87 -4.28 -2.22
N SER A 673 28.09 -3.25 -2.45
CA SER A 673 28.56 -1.88 -2.70
C SER A 673 27.86 -0.90 -1.74
N PRO A 674 28.17 -0.96 -0.42
CA PRO A 674 27.44 -0.18 0.57
C PRO A 674 27.66 1.31 0.37
N VAL A 675 26.57 2.05 0.54
CA VAL A 675 26.63 3.49 0.64
C VAL A 675 27.11 3.83 2.05
N VAL A 676 28.43 4.02 2.19
CA VAL A 676 29.04 4.38 3.47
C VAL A 676 28.60 5.80 3.83
N ALA A 677 27.53 5.91 4.55
CA ALA A 677 27.04 7.16 5.16
C ALA A 677 26.77 6.86 6.63
N ASP A 678 27.76 7.14 7.50
CA ASP A 678 27.46 7.32 8.92
C ASP A 678 26.45 8.51 9.02
N PRO A 679 25.24 8.33 9.58
CA PRO A 679 24.93 7.43 10.68
C PRO A 679 23.98 6.25 10.39
N PHE A 680 23.60 6.00 9.12
CA PHE A 680 22.40 5.21 8.85
C PHE A 680 22.52 3.71 9.13
N LEU A 681 23.69 3.08 8.93
CA LEU A 681 23.81 1.64 9.03
C LEU A 681 25.19 1.18 9.46
N THR A 682 25.23 0.25 10.42
CA THR A 682 26.44 -0.48 10.83
C THR A 682 26.33 -1.98 10.58
N SER A 683 25.15 -2.57 10.77
CA SER A 683 24.91 -3.97 10.41
C SER A 683 23.42 -4.26 10.14
N ALA A 684 23.15 -5.30 9.37
CA ALA A 684 21.85 -5.89 9.22
C ALA A 684 21.96 -7.42 9.23
N ALA A 685 21.06 -8.09 9.96
CA ALA A 685 20.95 -9.55 10.02
C ALA A 685 19.50 -9.98 9.81
N GLY A 686 19.28 -11.25 9.41
CA GLY A 686 17.95 -11.77 9.11
C GLY A 686 17.49 -11.49 7.69
N LEU A 687 18.39 -11.00 6.82
CA LEU A 687 18.15 -10.97 5.37
C LEU A 687 18.32 -12.38 4.77
N ARG A 688 17.82 -12.61 3.56
CA ARG A 688 17.87 -13.93 2.90
C ARG A 688 18.41 -13.82 1.48
N VAL A 689 19.34 -14.70 1.14
CA VAL A 689 19.89 -14.86 -0.21
C VAL A 689 19.93 -16.35 -0.53
N GLY A 690 19.35 -16.78 -1.64
CA GLY A 690 19.31 -18.18 -2.03
C GLY A 690 18.67 -19.09 -0.97
N GLY A 691 17.59 -18.63 -0.32
CA GLY A 691 16.88 -19.34 0.75
C GLY A 691 17.64 -19.41 2.09
N SER A 692 18.88 -18.91 2.18
CA SER A 692 19.70 -18.91 3.39
C SER A 692 19.71 -17.55 4.08
N GLU A 693 19.70 -17.56 5.40
CA GLU A 693 19.85 -16.32 6.19
C GLU A 693 21.26 -15.75 6.04
N VAL A 694 21.33 -14.42 5.92
CA VAL A 694 22.58 -13.67 5.78
C VAL A 694 22.61 -12.48 6.73
N ALA A 695 23.82 -12.09 7.12
CA ALA A 695 24.08 -10.83 7.81
C ALA A 695 25.22 -10.06 7.10
N VAL A 696 25.08 -8.74 7.09
CA VAL A 696 26.09 -7.82 6.57
C VAL A 696 26.53 -6.91 7.71
N ARG A 697 27.83 -6.79 7.91
CA ARG A 697 28.44 -5.90 8.90
C ARG A 697 29.38 -4.92 8.21
N LEU A 698 29.23 -3.65 8.52
CA LEU A 698 30.09 -2.57 8.04
C LEU A 698 30.91 -2.05 9.23
N SER A 699 32.22 -2.14 9.18
CA SER A 699 33.08 -1.53 10.18
C SER A 699 33.37 -0.07 9.86
N ARG A 700 33.76 0.72 10.89
CA ARG A 700 34.18 2.11 10.71
C ARG A 700 35.39 2.29 9.80
N ASP A 701 36.21 1.26 9.68
CA ASP A 701 37.42 1.23 8.85
C ASP A 701 37.11 0.89 7.39
N GLY A 702 35.81 0.69 7.04
CA GLY A 702 35.36 0.33 5.71
C GLY A 702 35.42 -1.17 5.39
N GLU A 703 35.73 -2.03 6.38
CA GLU A 703 35.66 -3.50 6.18
C GLU A 703 34.21 -3.95 6.07
N ILE A 704 33.90 -4.74 5.06
CA ILE A 704 32.60 -5.34 4.82
C ILE A 704 32.70 -6.83 5.12
N ARG A 705 31.81 -7.35 5.97
CA ARG A 705 31.69 -8.77 6.28
C ARG A 705 30.31 -9.27 5.89
N PHE A 706 30.29 -10.26 5.02
CA PHE A 706 29.09 -11.02 4.65
C PHE A 706 29.15 -12.37 5.38
N ILE A 707 28.11 -12.68 6.16
CA ILE A 707 28.06 -13.86 7.02
C ILE A 707 26.81 -14.66 6.65
N GLY A 708 26.96 -15.97 6.48
CA GLY A 708 25.89 -16.87 6.04
C GLY A 708 25.77 -16.98 4.53
N GLY A 709 24.59 -17.34 4.07
CA GLY A 709 24.30 -17.53 2.64
C GLY A 709 24.54 -18.96 2.13
N PRO A 710 24.14 -19.25 0.89
CA PRO A 710 24.30 -20.58 0.29
C PRO A 710 25.77 -20.93 0.11
N LYS A 711 26.08 -22.23 0.21
CA LYS A 711 27.46 -22.73 0.00
C LYS A 711 27.92 -22.43 -1.42
N GLY A 712 29.13 -21.90 -1.55
CA GLY A 712 29.76 -21.61 -2.84
C GLY A 712 29.46 -20.20 -3.37
N LEU A 713 28.66 -19.40 -2.72
CA LEU A 713 28.44 -18.02 -3.09
C LEU A 713 29.71 -17.19 -2.83
N ARG A 714 30.18 -16.48 -3.87
CA ARG A 714 31.36 -15.63 -3.80
C ARG A 714 30.97 -14.17 -3.59
N LEU A 715 31.55 -13.56 -2.56
CA LEU A 715 31.41 -12.12 -2.32
C LEU A 715 32.28 -11.33 -3.34
N VAL A 716 31.67 -10.30 -3.95
CA VAL A 716 32.28 -9.26 -4.77
C VAL A 716 32.10 -7.94 -4.07
N VAL A 717 33.17 -7.20 -3.77
CA VAL A 717 33.15 -5.91 -3.07
C VAL A 717 33.73 -4.83 -3.96
#